data_5fd2bd6be35bb7ed37d04064b5d71ff5
#
_entry.id   5fd2bd6be35bb7ed37d04064b5d71ff5
#
_cell.length_a   1.000
_cell.length_b   1.000
_cell.length_c   1.000
_cell.angle_alpha   90.00
_cell.angle_beta   90.00
_cell.angle_gamma   90.00
#
_symmetry.space_group_name_H-M   'P 1'
#
loop_
_entity.id
_entity.type
_entity.pdbx_description
1 polymer ?
#
loop_
_entity_poly.entity_id
_entity_poly.type
_entity_poly.pdbx_seq_one_letter_code
_entity_poly.pdbx_strand_id
1 'polypeptide(L)'
;MKKTIIKGCIVAVVFFATLFIVSSIMNKGNTDMTMEMSEASYPVVGVRYGGFLINKMHGYEQTMELGQMRESITPLAAGRKINLEINTYGREISQIVYEVRNLDGSRLIESTQVAEFEQSEEKISLSFGLKDLIEANQEYMFVILLTLEDGREIRYYTRIVSTEEYHASDKLDYIYDFSRRTFDKEAAKELTKYLESNAEGDNTTFGRVTIHSSFKQVTWGDLEITRESQPEITIKELGTQTGSFIQEYYVSTPDGEDKSYYRVKEFYRVRYTPERMYLLDFERTMDQMFEAEKDVYANNKIMLGIVSDQVPLKESDGGNVFAFVVGNRLYSYNVADNKMALLFGFYDKDNLDQRTLYDGHEIKILNVDEGGNVIFLVYGYMNRGHHEGQVGISVYYYDSTVNTVEELTYIPFTSSQELLMEEVDQLSYINRNSMLYLKWGSQIYGINVMDRTCEVMVENLSEGSYKVSDSNKMAVWQKGSDPYHVKELVLMNLTTGKQKSIQSGSGEVIAPIGFMGEDLIYGVAREGDIVMDYAGNTVFPMYCVKIEDETEGVLKTYQQENVYITGGKVSENQIILSRVEKGEDGFYQEIKDDQIMNGETELDSKNTIETAVTEKYEKLTQIAVMKAINAATMKQLTPREVLFEGERNVALSVPKEQPGRYYVYGKDGIEDIFTNENSAVSRAESISGVVINEDGYYVWSKGNRSPKNQIMAIQGQMMSEEKDSLAVCLDTMLEYEGVIRNSKYMLASGESVLSILEEGLPDVQVLELAGCSLDAVLYYVNKDIPVLVMMRDGSAVLLIGFNEMNTVVMNPETGTVYKVGMNDSKEWFEENGNCFITYIRNEG
;
A
#
# COMPACT_ATOMS: atom_id res chain seq x y z
N MET A 1 32.15 23.78 -73.81
CA MET A 1 32.31 22.93 -72.66
C MET A 1 32.73 23.75 -71.40
N LYS A 2 33.81 24.47 -71.29
CA LYS A 2 34.20 25.21 -70.04
C LYS A 2 33.14 26.15 -69.54
N LYS A 3 32.44 26.92 -70.38
CA LYS A 3 31.35 27.85 -69.89
C LYS A 3 30.10 27.11 -69.32
N THR A 4 29.83 25.92 -69.81
CA THR A 4 28.69 25.10 -69.33
C THR A 4 29.00 24.44 -67.99
N ILE A 5 30.26 23.99 -67.83
CA ILE A 5 30.72 23.42 -66.56
C ILE A 5 30.74 24.51 -65.44
N ILE A 6 31.20 25.72 -65.77
CA ILE A 6 31.23 26.85 -64.83
C ILE A 6 29.81 27.22 -64.44
N LYS A 7 28.83 27.23 -65.32
CA LYS A 7 27.44 27.48 -65.03
C LYS A 7 26.84 26.38 -64.09
N GLY A 8 27.19 25.11 -64.38
CA GLY A 8 26.80 23.99 -63.56
C GLY A 8 27.35 24.08 -62.12
N CYS A 9 28.61 24.45 -61.97
CA CYS A 9 29.21 24.66 -60.65
C CYS A 9 28.60 25.86 -59.86
N ILE A 10 28.27 26.94 -60.57
CA ILE A 10 27.61 28.10 -59.96
C ILE A 10 26.19 27.72 -59.46
N VAL A 11 25.43 26.98 -60.29
CA VAL A 11 24.09 26.51 -59.89
C VAL A 11 24.17 25.57 -58.68
N ALA A 12 25.14 24.66 -58.64
CA ALA A 12 25.35 23.75 -57.52
C ALA A 12 25.73 24.53 -56.24
N VAL A 13 26.65 25.50 -56.33
CA VAL A 13 27.03 26.33 -55.19
C VAL A 13 25.85 27.17 -54.67
N VAL A 14 25.07 27.77 -55.59
CA VAL A 14 23.86 28.51 -55.20
C VAL A 14 22.84 27.58 -54.56
N PHE A 15 22.63 26.38 -55.09
CA PHE A 15 21.70 25.39 -54.50
C PHE A 15 22.12 24.99 -53.10
N PHE A 16 23.38 24.62 -52.88
CA PHE A 16 23.87 24.24 -51.55
C PHE A 16 23.90 25.44 -50.56
N ALA A 17 24.24 26.66 -51.07
CA ALA A 17 24.18 27.84 -50.26
C ALA A 17 22.73 28.20 -49.84
N THR A 18 21.77 28.06 -50.77
CA THR A 18 20.36 28.27 -50.49
C THR A 18 19.84 27.21 -49.52
N LEU A 19 20.23 25.95 -49.70
CA LEU A 19 19.86 24.84 -48.80
C LEU A 19 20.42 25.07 -47.40
N PHE A 20 21.66 25.55 -47.30
CA PHE A 20 22.30 25.90 -46.01
C PHE A 20 21.62 27.12 -45.35
N ILE A 21 21.29 28.16 -46.12
CA ILE A 21 20.61 29.36 -45.63
C ILE A 21 19.18 29.02 -45.21
N VAL A 22 18.43 28.24 -45.99
CA VAL A 22 17.06 27.82 -45.67
C VAL A 22 17.09 26.89 -44.46
N SER A 23 17.98 25.92 -44.37
CA SER A 23 18.20 25.06 -43.23
C SER A 23 18.56 25.88 -41.96
N SER A 24 19.46 26.87 -42.11
CA SER A 24 19.83 27.76 -41.02
C SER A 24 18.71 28.69 -40.59
N ILE A 25 17.83 29.13 -41.51
CA ILE A 25 16.63 29.93 -41.18
C ILE A 25 15.54 29.06 -40.58
N MET A 26 15.32 27.88 -41.08
CA MET A 26 14.34 26.93 -40.51
C MET A 26 14.78 26.41 -39.16
N ASN A 27 16.08 26.21 -38.95
CA ASN A 27 16.64 25.83 -37.66
C ASN A 27 16.89 27.01 -36.71
N LYS A 28 16.74 28.26 -37.15
CA LYS A 28 16.84 29.45 -36.31
C LYS A 28 15.61 29.63 -35.41
N GLY A 29 14.59 28.80 -35.55
CA GLY A 29 13.44 28.69 -34.66
C GLY A 29 13.35 27.35 -33.97
N ASN A 30 14.26 26.41 -34.21
CA ASN A 30 14.45 25.26 -33.36
C ASN A 30 15.21 25.72 -32.13
N THR A 31 14.51 26.41 -31.23
CA THR A 31 14.83 26.38 -29.82
C THR A 31 14.94 24.92 -29.41
N ASP A 32 15.95 24.61 -28.64
CA ASP A 32 16.09 23.32 -27.98
C ASP A 32 14.71 22.96 -27.35
N MET A 33 14.02 21.96 -27.88
CA MET A 33 12.68 21.54 -27.45
C MET A 33 12.77 20.70 -26.17
N THR A 34 13.82 20.87 -25.40
CA THR A 34 14.06 20.19 -24.14
C THR A 34 14.33 21.17 -23.01
N MET A 35 13.97 20.76 -21.80
CA MET A 35 14.23 21.48 -20.57
C MET A 35 14.74 20.53 -19.48
N GLU A 36 15.22 21.08 -18.41
CA GLU A 36 15.42 20.38 -17.15
C GLU A 36 14.10 20.39 -16.37
N MET A 37 13.84 19.37 -15.56
CA MET A 37 12.67 19.31 -14.69
C MET A 37 12.63 20.51 -13.75
N SER A 38 11.51 21.21 -13.67
CA SER A 38 11.35 22.36 -12.79
C SER A 38 11.64 22.00 -11.34
N GLU A 39 12.25 22.92 -10.61
CA GLU A 39 12.55 22.73 -9.18
C GLU A 39 11.28 22.69 -8.33
N ALA A 40 11.37 22.06 -7.13
CA ALA A 40 10.31 22.09 -6.16
C ALA A 40 10.02 23.52 -5.69
N SER A 41 8.76 23.88 -5.60
CA SER A 41 8.33 25.26 -5.32
C SER A 41 7.46 25.40 -4.07
N TYR A 42 6.88 24.31 -3.55
CA TYR A 42 5.93 24.40 -2.44
C TYR A 42 6.61 24.45 -1.08
N PRO A 43 6.05 25.22 -0.12
CA PRO A 43 6.44 25.18 1.28
C PRO A 43 6.23 23.78 1.89
N VAL A 44 6.90 23.54 3.01
CA VAL A 44 6.72 22.34 3.83
C VAL A 44 6.23 22.76 5.20
N VAL A 45 5.23 22.08 5.72
CA VAL A 45 4.62 22.36 7.02
C VAL A 45 4.93 21.23 8.01
N GLY A 46 5.39 21.57 9.20
CA GLY A 46 5.60 20.65 10.30
C GLY A 46 4.92 21.12 11.57
N VAL A 47 4.77 20.24 12.54
CA VAL A 47 4.16 20.52 13.83
C VAL A 47 5.21 20.46 14.95
N ARG A 48 5.24 21.47 15.80
CA ARG A 48 6.06 21.46 17.01
C ARG A 48 5.28 20.91 18.20
N TYR A 49 5.72 19.73 18.69
CA TYR A 49 5.11 19.06 19.82
C TYR A 49 6.17 18.40 20.72
N GLY A 50 6.07 18.59 22.04
CA GLY A 50 6.97 17.95 23.01
C GLY A 50 8.47 18.27 22.82
N GLY A 51 8.82 19.39 22.17
CA GLY A 51 10.20 19.73 21.83
C GLY A 51 10.67 19.22 20.47
N PHE A 52 9.90 18.37 19.79
CA PHE A 52 10.20 17.82 18.47
C PHE A 52 9.48 18.60 17.36
N LEU A 53 10.04 18.57 16.16
CA LEU A 53 9.34 18.87 14.92
C LEU A 53 8.84 17.52 14.37
N ILE A 54 7.52 17.37 14.30
CA ILE A 54 6.87 16.12 13.89
C ILE A 54 5.98 16.35 12.68
N ASN A 55 5.59 15.26 12.03
CA ASN A 55 4.56 15.24 10.99
C ASN A 55 4.83 16.28 9.90
N LYS A 56 5.98 16.16 9.25
CA LYS A 56 6.31 16.98 8.08
C LYS A 56 5.33 16.67 6.96
N MET A 57 4.60 17.68 6.51
CA MET A 57 3.56 17.59 5.49
C MET A 57 4.03 18.26 4.20
N HIS A 58 3.81 17.58 3.08
CA HIS A 58 4.02 18.11 1.73
C HIS A 58 2.73 18.72 1.18
N GLY A 59 2.84 19.68 0.27
CA GLY A 59 1.70 20.45 -0.19
C GLY A 59 1.00 19.83 -1.38
N TYR A 60 -0.32 19.79 -1.36
CA TYR A 60 -1.16 19.30 -2.45
C TYR A 60 -1.85 20.47 -3.15
N GLU A 61 -1.74 20.53 -4.48
CA GLU A 61 -2.46 21.49 -5.30
C GLU A 61 -3.92 21.11 -5.45
N GLN A 62 -4.20 19.81 -5.51
CA GLN A 62 -5.53 19.26 -5.61
C GLN A 62 -6.23 19.14 -4.24
N THR A 63 -7.56 19.11 -4.25
CA THR A 63 -8.34 18.69 -3.08
C THR A 63 -8.40 17.18 -3.03
N MET A 64 -7.87 16.61 -1.96
CA MET A 64 -7.78 15.16 -1.78
C MET A 64 -9.01 14.59 -1.09
N GLU A 65 -9.27 13.29 -1.26
CA GLU A 65 -10.29 12.53 -0.54
C GLU A 65 -9.85 12.30 0.89
N LEU A 66 -10.49 13.02 1.84
CA LEU A 66 -10.01 13.14 3.21
C LEU A 66 -9.98 11.80 3.96
N GLY A 67 -10.96 10.92 3.76
CA GLY A 67 -11.01 9.60 4.42
C GLY A 67 -9.75 8.74 4.18
N GLN A 68 -9.04 9.01 3.09
CA GLN A 68 -7.83 8.28 2.69
C GLN A 68 -6.52 8.98 3.11
N MET A 69 -6.57 10.23 3.63
CA MET A 69 -5.38 10.99 4.01
C MET A 69 -4.91 10.63 5.43
N ARG A 70 -4.18 9.52 5.55
CA ARG A 70 -3.73 8.95 6.82
C ARG A 70 -2.22 8.99 7.05
N GLU A 71 -1.50 9.85 6.38
CA GLU A 71 -0.04 9.93 6.49
C GLU A 71 0.43 10.17 7.93
N SER A 72 -0.31 10.99 8.69
CA SER A 72 0.07 11.31 10.07
C SER A 72 -1.11 11.61 10.98
N ILE A 73 -0.86 11.50 12.29
CA ILE A 73 -1.77 12.00 13.34
C ILE A 73 -1.03 12.95 14.28
N THR A 74 -1.63 14.10 14.57
CA THR A 74 -1.06 15.17 15.37
C THR A 74 -1.79 15.29 16.70
N PRO A 75 -1.14 14.99 17.84
CA PRO A 75 -1.70 15.28 19.17
C PRO A 75 -1.72 16.79 19.38
N LEU A 76 -2.84 17.31 19.87
CA LEU A 76 -2.95 18.70 20.26
C LEU A 76 -2.33 18.93 21.64
N ALA A 77 -1.64 20.04 21.82
CA ALA A 77 -1.15 20.45 23.14
C ALA A 77 -2.30 20.90 24.05
N ALA A 78 -2.01 21.06 25.36
CA ALA A 78 -2.99 21.50 26.33
C ALA A 78 -3.76 22.75 25.87
N GLY A 79 -5.09 22.74 26.06
CA GLY A 79 -5.98 23.78 25.56
C GLY A 79 -6.20 23.73 24.04
N ARG A 80 -6.08 22.56 23.44
CA ARG A 80 -6.24 22.32 21.98
C ARG A 80 -5.33 23.19 21.11
N LYS A 81 -4.13 23.46 21.58
CA LYS A 81 -3.14 24.26 20.86
C LYS A 81 -2.42 23.42 19.82
N ILE A 82 -2.21 24.03 18.65
CA ILE A 82 -1.32 23.51 17.62
C ILE A 82 -0.24 24.55 17.35
N ASN A 83 1.01 24.08 17.19
CA ASN A 83 2.14 24.93 16.87
C ASN A 83 2.70 24.48 15.53
N LEU A 84 2.59 25.33 14.52
CA LEU A 84 3.06 25.03 13.17
C LEU A 84 4.39 25.72 12.89
N GLU A 85 5.26 25.02 12.18
CA GLU A 85 6.47 25.59 11.58
C GLU A 85 6.38 25.37 10.06
N ILE A 86 6.33 26.47 9.30
CA ILE A 86 6.26 26.41 7.84
C ILE A 86 7.61 26.84 7.31
N ASN A 87 8.29 25.95 6.60
CA ASN A 87 9.47 26.30 5.82
C ASN A 87 9.00 26.75 4.43
N THR A 88 9.17 28.04 4.15
CA THR A 88 8.66 28.65 2.92
C THR A 88 9.61 28.55 1.75
N TYR A 89 10.88 28.19 2.00
CA TYR A 89 11.95 28.16 0.99
C TYR A 89 12.02 29.47 0.17
N GLY A 90 11.80 30.60 0.83
CA GLY A 90 11.83 31.94 0.21
C GLY A 90 10.55 32.34 -0.53
N ARG A 91 9.49 31.52 -0.51
CA ARG A 91 8.19 31.90 -1.08
C ARG A 91 7.43 32.81 -0.12
N GLU A 92 6.77 33.82 -0.67
CA GLU A 92 5.86 34.66 0.10
C GLU A 92 4.48 34.01 0.22
N ILE A 93 3.96 33.98 1.45
CA ILE A 93 2.63 33.48 1.77
C ILE A 93 1.70 34.67 2.00
N SER A 94 0.67 34.79 1.17
CA SER A 94 -0.31 35.89 1.25
C SER A 94 -1.42 35.64 2.27
N GLN A 95 -1.80 34.36 2.47
CA GLN A 95 -2.88 33.99 3.37
C GLN A 95 -2.65 32.58 3.94
N ILE A 96 -3.07 32.39 5.19
CA ILE A 96 -3.10 31.08 5.86
C ILE A 96 -4.51 30.87 6.41
N VAL A 97 -5.13 29.77 6.02
CA VAL A 97 -6.43 29.32 6.53
C VAL A 97 -6.26 27.91 7.08
N TYR A 98 -6.94 27.56 8.15
CA TYR A 98 -7.09 26.18 8.56
C TYR A 98 -8.53 25.77 8.66
N GLU A 99 -8.78 24.49 8.42
CA GLU A 99 -10.08 23.85 8.57
C GLU A 99 -9.96 22.61 9.47
N VAL A 100 -10.99 22.39 10.28
CA VAL A 100 -11.21 21.14 11.00
C VAL A 100 -12.47 20.50 10.44
N ARG A 101 -12.35 19.25 10.02
CA ARG A 101 -13.45 18.46 9.44
C ARG A 101 -13.53 17.11 10.14
N ASN A 102 -14.67 16.43 10.04
CA ASN A 102 -14.71 15.00 10.33
C ASN A 102 -13.83 14.22 9.33
N LEU A 103 -13.52 12.96 9.60
CA LEU A 103 -12.53 12.18 8.83
C LEU A 103 -12.91 12.02 7.36
N ASP A 104 -14.20 11.80 7.06
CA ASP A 104 -14.71 11.68 5.68
C ASP A 104 -14.82 13.03 4.94
N GLY A 105 -14.60 14.14 5.65
CA GLY A 105 -14.69 15.50 5.10
C GLY A 105 -16.09 16.03 4.85
N SER A 106 -17.14 15.25 5.11
CA SER A 106 -18.53 15.65 4.85
C SER A 106 -19.00 16.86 5.66
N ARG A 107 -18.44 17.02 6.88
CA ARG A 107 -18.81 18.09 7.81
C ARG A 107 -17.62 19.01 8.13
N LEU A 108 -17.79 20.30 7.83
CA LEU A 108 -16.89 21.35 8.29
C LEU A 108 -17.24 21.75 9.72
N ILE A 109 -16.30 21.58 10.64
CA ILE A 109 -16.46 21.91 12.07
C ILE A 109 -15.97 23.32 12.37
N GLU A 110 -14.79 23.66 11.86
CA GLU A 110 -14.18 24.97 12.00
C GLU A 110 -13.45 25.36 10.72
N SER A 111 -13.57 26.64 10.32
CA SER A 111 -12.70 27.28 9.32
C SER A 111 -12.28 28.64 9.86
N THR A 112 -10.98 28.90 9.90
CA THR A 112 -10.45 30.13 10.48
C THR A 112 -9.26 30.62 9.66
N GLN A 113 -9.33 31.90 9.30
CA GLN A 113 -8.17 32.60 8.72
C GLN A 113 -7.25 33.08 9.85
N VAL A 114 -5.95 32.81 9.74
CA VAL A 114 -4.95 33.33 10.67
C VAL A 114 -4.79 34.83 10.42
N ALA A 115 -5.14 35.64 11.44
CA ALA A 115 -5.25 37.09 11.26
C ALA A 115 -3.90 37.80 11.07
N GLU A 116 -2.87 37.35 11.78
CA GLU A 116 -1.52 37.93 11.73
C GLU A 116 -0.46 36.81 11.83
N PHE A 117 0.54 36.85 11.00
CA PHE A 117 1.73 36.02 11.06
C PHE A 117 2.96 36.79 10.57
N GLU A 118 4.10 36.48 11.16
CA GLU A 118 5.38 37.08 10.73
C GLU A 118 6.15 36.03 9.94
N GLN A 119 6.57 36.39 8.75
CA GLN A 119 7.45 35.57 7.92
C GLN A 119 8.88 36.13 8.08
N SER A 120 9.77 35.29 8.61
CA SER A 120 11.22 35.51 8.46
C SER A 120 11.65 34.99 7.08
N GLU A 121 12.90 35.21 6.67
CA GLU A 121 13.36 34.93 5.30
C GLU A 121 12.91 33.62 4.70
N GLU A 122 12.82 32.53 5.52
CA GLU A 122 12.46 31.19 5.03
C GLU A 122 11.44 30.48 5.94
N LYS A 123 10.98 31.09 7.03
CA LYS A 123 10.15 30.41 8.03
C LYS A 123 9.01 31.25 8.55
N ILE A 124 7.88 30.58 8.79
CA ILE A 124 6.76 31.11 9.56
C ILE A 124 6.53 30.18 10.76
N SER A 125 6.40 30.76 11.95
CA SER A 125 6.02 30.03 13.17
C SER A 125 4.68 30.52 13.67
N LEU A 126 3.73 29.62 13.86
CA LEU A 126 2.36 29.89 14.27
C LEU A 126 2.02 29.12 15.53
N SER A 127 1.24 29.73 16.42
CA SER A 127 0.68 29.08 17.58
C SER A 127 -0.74 29.57 17.82
N PHE A 128 -1.72 28.70 17.74
CA PHE A 128 -3.12 29.04 17.98
C PHE A 128 -3.89 27.87 18.60
N GLY A 129 -5.03 28.18 19.22
CA GLY A 129 -5.92 27.19 19.78
C GLY A 129 -7.10 26.94 18.86
N LEU A 130 -7.51 25.68 18.70
CA LEU A 130 -8.75 25.31 18.02
C LEU A 130 -9.95 25.58 18.92
N LYS A 131 -11.12 25.88 18.31
CA LYS A 131 -12.38 26.12 19.03
C LYS A 131 -12.84 24.88 19.78
N ASP A 132 -13.69 25.10 20.79
CA ASP A 132 -14.28 24.01 21.60
C ASP A 132 -15.47 23.35 20.87
N LEU A 133 -15.15 22.74 19.72
CA LEU A 133 -16.11 22.08 18.84
C LEU A 133 -15.69 20.64 18.52
N ILE A 134 -14.53 20.23 19.06
CA ILE A 134 -13.96 18.88 18.89
C ILE A 134 -14.03 18.12 20.21
N GLU A 135 -14.37 16.85 20.15
CA GLU A 135 -14.45 15.96 21.31
C GLU A 135 -13.08 15.41 21.69
N ALA A 136 -12.90 15.11 22.97
CA ALA A 136 -11.67 14.49 23.44
C ALA A 136 -11.62 13.02 22.97
N ASN A 137 -10.41 12.55 22.63
CA ASN A 137 -10.14 11.18 22.16
C ASN A 137 -10.82 10.81 20.83
N GLN A 138 -11.35 11.78 20.10
CA GLN A 138 -11.87 11.61 18.73
C GLN A 138 -10.92 12.24 17.72
N GLU A 139 -10.72 11.57 16.61
CA GLU A 139 -9.88 12.04 15.51
C GLU A 139 -10.68 12.92 14.55
N TYR A 140 -10.01 13.95 14.04
CA TYR A 140 -10.56 14.87 13.04
C TYR A 140 -9.50 15.12 11.96
N MET A 141 -9.95 15.48 10.77
CA MET A 141 -9.05 15.94 9.71
C MET A 141 -8.74 17.43 9.90
N PHE A 142 -7.47 17.77 9.91
CA PHE A 142 -6.96 19.13 9.94
C PHE A 142 -6.33 19.47 8.60
N VAL A 143 -6.88 20.48 7.94
CA VAL A 143 -6.44 20.95 6.63
C VAL A 143 -5.87 22.35 6.77
N ILE A 144 -4.65 22.55 6.29
CA ILE A 144 -4.01 23.86 6.23
C ILE A 144 -4.00 24.30 4.77
N LEU A 145 -4.48 25.50 4.49
CA LEU A 145 -4.47 26.10 3.17
C LEU A 145 -3.50 27.30 3.19
N LEU A 146 -2.47 27.23 2.39
CA LEU A 146 -1.56 28.32 2.13
C LEU A 146 -1.88 28.93 0.76
N THR A 147 -2.12 30.25 0.71
CA THR A 147 -2.19 30.95 -0.55
C THR A 147 -0.86 31.62 -0.82
N LEU A 148 -0.21 31.25 -1.92
CA LEU A 148 1.06 31.82 -2.36
C LEU A 148 0.84 33.21 -2.98
N GLU A 149 1.93 33.97 -3.19
CA GLU A 149 1.91 35.29 -3.84
C GLU A 149 1.32 35.29 -5.24
N ASP A 150 1.45 34.19 -5.97
CA ASP A 150 0.89 33.99 -7.32
C ASP A 150 -0.57 33.57 -7.33
N GLY A 151 -1.19 33.43 -6.16
CA GLY A 151 -2.61 33.08 -5.97
C GLY A 151 -2.90 31.57 -5.96
N ARG A 152 -1.91 30.71 -6.10
CA ARG A 152 -2.11 29.26 -5.93
C ARG A 152 -2.44 28.93 -4.50
N GLU A 153 -3.39 28.01 -4.29
CA GLU A 153 -3.77 27.45 -2.99
C GLU A 153 -3.17 26.08 -2.82
N ILE A 154 -2.36 25.90 -1.79
CA ILE A 154 -1.70 24.65 -1.47
C ILE A 154 -2.26 24.11 -0.16
N ARG A 155 -2.64 22.83 -0.16
CA ARG A 155 -3.32 22.14 0.95
C ARG A 155 -2.38 21.17 1.62
N TYR A 156 -2.44 21.10 2.96
CA TYR A 156 -1.67 20.17 3.79
C TYR A 156 -2.63 19.45 4.71
N TYR A 157 -2.42 18.16 4.91
CA TYR A 157 -3.34 17.28 5.60
C TYR A 157 -2.67 16.55 6.75
N THR A 158 -3.32 16.53 7.92
CA THR A 158 -2.98 15.64 9.04
C THR A 158 -4.22 15.37 9.86
N ARG A 159 -4.34 14.19 10.42
CA ARG A 159 -5.36 13.93 11.45
C ARG A 159 -4.94 14.63 12.73
N ILE A 160 -5.89 15.08 13.53
CA ILE A 160 -5.65 15.65 14.85
C ILE A 160 -6.45 14.93 15.92
N VAL A 161 -5.91 14.86 17.12
CA VAL A 161 -6.62 14.33 18.30
C VAL A 161 -6.35 15.19 19.52
N SER A 162 -7.43 15.51 20.26
CA SER A 162 -7.34 16.26 21.52
C SER A 162 -7.36 15.30 22.69
N THR A 163 -6.20 15.09 23.34
CA THR A 163 -6.10 14.17 24.46
C THR A 163 -4.85 14.45 25.31
N GLU A 164 -4.98 14.28 26.63
CA GLU A 164 -3.85 14.25 27.56
C GLU A 164 -3.47 12.82 27.96
N GLU A 165 -4.31 11.82 27.64
CA GLU A 165 -4.17 10.43 28.09
C GLU A 165 -3.28 9.57 27.18
N TYR A 166 -2.93 10.05 25.99
CA TYR A 166 -2.18 9.26 25.01
C TYR A 166 -0.66 9.27 25.22
N HIS A 167 -0.16 10.02 26.19
CA HIS A 167 1.27 10.05 26.55
C HIS A 167 2.20 10.21 25.32
N ALA A 168 1.81 11.08 24.39
CA ALA A 168 2.52 11.24 23.12
C ALA A 168 3.96 11.73 23.32
N SER A 169 4.20 12.67 24.24
CA SER A 169 5.56 13.15 24.55
C SER A 169 6.44 12.03 25.10
N ASP A 170 5.93 11.20 26.03
CA ASP A 170 6.71 10.10 26.62
C ASP A 170 7.09 9.07 25.57
N LYS A 171 6.17 8.77 24.64
CA LYS A 171 6.42 7.85 23.51
C LYS A 171 7.47 8.41 22.54
N LEU A 172 7.38 9.70 22.19
CA LEU A 172 8.35 10.40 21.33
C LEU A 172 9.75 10.43 21.96
N ASP A 173 9.85 10.80 23.22
CA ASP A 173 11.11 10.80 23.97
C ASP A 173 11.75 9.41 23.98
N TYR A 174 10.95 8.36 24.17
CA TYR A 174 11.43 6.99 24.18
C TYR A 174 12.02 6.55 22.84
N ILE A 175 11.31 6.75 21.72
CA ILE A 175 11.80 6.32 20.40
C ILE A 175 13.03 7.11 19.98
N TYR A 176 13.06 8.41 20.27
CA TYR A 176 14.23 9.26 19.98
C TYR A 176 15.45 8.83 20.80
N ASP A 177 15.30 8.56 22.10
CA ASP A 177 16.39 8.08 22.96
C ASP A 177 16.84 6.68 22.55
N PHE A 178 15.93 5.77 22.18
CA PHE A 178 16.26 4.45 21.66
C PHE A 178 17.16 4.57 20.42
N SER A 179 16.72 5.29 19.38
CA SER A 179 17.50 5.52 18.16
C SER A 179 18.87 6.13 18.47
N ARG A 180 18.92 7.17 19.29
CA ARG A 180 20.17 7.84 19.68
C ARG A 180 21.16 6.89 20.35
N ARG A 181 20.70 6.00 21.24
CA ARG A 181 21.56 5.04 21.95
C ARG A 181 22.16 4.00 21.02
N THR A 182 21.51 3.64 19.91
CA THR A 182 22.07 2.64 18.97
C THR A 182 23.44 3.06 18.40
N PHE A 183 23.75 4.36 18.37
CA PHE A 183 25.03 4.91 17.90
C PHE A 183 26.14 4.85 18.97
N ASP A 184 25.82 4.55 20.23
CA ASP A 184 26.77 4.38 21.33
C ASP A 184 26.64 2.97 21.92
N LYS A 185 27.58 2.08 21.61
CA LYS A 185 27.55 0.67 22.03
C LYS A 185 27.46 0.48 23.55
N GLU A 186 28.03 1.39 24.36
CA GLU A 186 27.95 1.30 25.82
C GLU A 186 26.55 1.72 26.31
N ALA A 187 26.00 2.81 25.80
CA ALA A 187 24.66 3.25 26.12
C ALA A 187 23.60 2.29 25.62
N ALA A 188 23.85 1.63 24.48
CA ALA A 188 22.95 0.66 23.88
C ALA A 188 22.81 -0.64 24.69
N LYS A 189 23.71 -0.97 25.58
CA LYS A 189 23.62 -2.19 26.42
C LYS A 189 22.31 -2.25 27.22
N GLU A 190 21.76 -1.10 27.59
CA GLU A 190 20.46 -1.03 28.27
C GLU A 190 19.28 -1.34 27.36
N LEU A 191 19.46 -1.29 26.02
CA LEU A 191 18.42 -1.59 25.05
C LEU A 191 18.16 -3.09 24.94
N THR A 192 19.10 -3.95 25.34
CA THR A 192 18.97 -5.42 25.23
C THR A 192 17.73 -5.97 25.93
N LYS A 193 17.24 -5.30 26.96
CA LYS A 193 16.00 -5.70 27.68
C LYS A 193 14.71 -5.46 26.89
N TYR A 194 14.79 -4.74 25.76
CA TYR A 194 13.67 -4.45 24.88
C TYR A 194 13.70 -5.27 23.59
N LEU A 195 14.84 -5.92 23.29
CA LEU A 195 15.02 -6.72 22.08
C LEU A 195 14.54 -8.16 22.34
N GLU A 196 13.93 -8.73 21.33
CA GLU A 196 13.42 -10.10 21.31
C GLU A 196 14.26 -10.98 20.37
N SER A 197 15.59 -10.84 20.44
CA SER A 197 16.52 -11.49 19.51
C SER A 197 16.30 -13.01 19.44
N ASN A 198 15.99 -13.52 18.27
CA ASN A 198 15.71 -14.93 18.01
C ASN A 198 16.09 -15.31 16.56
N ALA A 199 15.66 -16.50 16.10
CA ALA A 199 15.98 -17.02 14.77
C ALA A 199 15.20 -16.32 13.62
N GLU A 200 14.23 -15.47 13.91
CA GLU A 200 13.49 -14.70 12.89
C GLU A 200 14.29 -13.48 12.41
N GLY A 201 15.27 -13.02 13.22
CA GLY A 201 16.15 -11.91 12.85
C GLY A 201 17.21 -12.33 11.83
N ASP A 202 17.23 -11.69 10.67
CA ASP A 202 18.36 -11.81 9.73
C ASP A 202 19.56 -11.03 10.26
N ASN A 203 20.58 -11.77 10.74
CA ASN A 203 21.80 -11.18 11.28
C ASN A 203 22.94 -11.10 10.25
N THR A 204 22.63 -11.21 8.96
CA THR A 204 23.58 -11.15 7.85
C THR A 204 23.50 -9.85 7.05
N THR A 205 22.60 -8.93 7.42
CA THR A 205 22.39 -7.67 6.70
C THR A 205 22.19 -6.48 7.65
N PHE A 206 22.54 -5.28 7.19
CA PHE A 206 22.12 -4.01 7.79
C PHE A 206 20.98 -3.37 7.01
N GLY A 207 20.64 -3.90 5.83
CA GLY A 207 19.55 -3.40 5.00
C GLY A 207 18.18 -3.49 5.70
N ARG A 208 18.00 -4.50 6.56
CA ARG A 208 16.81 -4.66 7.39
C ARG A 208 17.15 -5.26 8.76
N VAL A 209 16.95 -4.48 9.80
CA VAL A 209 17.19 -4.86 11.20
C VAL A 209 15.89 -4.74 11.97
N THR A 210 15.48 -5.81 12.66
CA THR A 210 14.21 -5.89 13.38
C THR A 210 14.40 -6.04 14.89
N ILE A 211 13.32 -6.03 15.65
CA ILE A 211 13.32 -6.33 17.08
C ILE A 211 13.93 -7.72 17.39
N HIS A 212 13.88 -8.65 16.42
CA HIS A 212 14.43 -10.01 16.53
C HIS A 212 15.93 -10.10 16.16
N SER A 213 16.50 -9.05 15.61
CA SER A 213 17.92 -9.01 15.23
C SER A 213 18.85 -8.99 16.45
N SER A 214 20.10 -9.38 16.24
CA SER A 214 21.11 -9.37 17.29
C SER A 214 21.48 -7.95 17.74
N PHE A 215 21.98 -7.83 18.97
CA PHE A 215 22.50 -6.57 19.48
C PHE A 215 23.58 -5.97 18.55
N LYS A 216 24.41 -6.81 17.91
CA LYS A 216 25.43 -6.36 16.93
C LYS A 216 24.75 -5.59 15.78
N GLN A 217 23.67 -6.15 15.19
CA GLN A 217 22.97 -5.50 14.08
C GLN A 217 22.27 -4.21 14.51
N VAL A 218 21.60 -4.24 15.67
CA VAL A 218 20.91 -3.06 16.21
C VAL A 218 21.88 -1.91 16.47
N THR A 219 23.13 -2.21 16.89
CA THR A 219 24.19 -1.22 17.18
C THR A 219 25.19 -1.03 16.04
N TRP A 220 24.75 -1.21 14.80
CA TRP A 220 25.49 -0.94 13.56
C TRP A 220 26.76 -1.79 13.33
N GLY A 221 26.93 -2.88 14.07
CA GLY A 221 28.03 -3.83 13.88
C GLY A 221 29.41 -3.17 13.94
N ASP A 222 30.17 -3.37 12.89
CA ASP A 222 31.52 -2.80 12.73
C ASP A 222 31.55 -1.59 11.78
N LEU A 223 30.38 -1.06 11.42
CA LEU A 223 30.29 0.16 10.62
C LEU A 223 30.72 1.39 11.44
N GLU A 224 31.54 2.22 10.85
CA GLU A 224 31.89 3.54 11.38
C GLU A 224 30.84 4.55 10.98
N ILE A 225 29.64 4.44 11.60
CA ILE A 225 28.47 5.18 11.22
C ILE A 225 28.44 6.58 11.84
N THR A 226 28.08 7.58 11.04
CA THR A 226 27.90 8.96 11.49
C THR A 226 26.50 9.43 11.08
N ARG A 227 25.73 9.99 12.02
CA ARG A 227 24.45 10.63 11.71
C ARG A 227 24.70 11.99 11.07
N GLU A 228 24.13 12.20 9.87
CA GLU A 228 24.33 13.42 9.08
C GLU A 228 23.14 14.39 9.20
N SER A 229 21.95 13.90 9.55
CA SER A 229 20.77 14.76 9.72
C SER A 229 20.04 14.51 11.03
N GLN A 230 19.21 15.47 11.46
CA GLN A 230 18.28 15.27 12.56
C GLN A 230 17.13 14.34 12.09
N PRO A 231 16.61 13.46 12.96
CA PRO A 231 15.49 12.63 12.61
C PRO A 231 14.23 13.46 12.33
N GLU A 232 13.58 13.16 11.23
CA GLU A 232 12.21 13.57 10.93
C GLU A 232 11.26 12.51 11.51
N ILE A 233 10.35 12.93 12.40
CA ILE A 233 9.47 12.00 13.12
C ILE A 233 8.05 12.16 12.60
N THR A 234 7.44 11.04 12.18
CA THR A 234 6.02 10.97 11.81
C THR A 234 5.28 10.06 12.77
N ILE A 235 4.18 10.52 13.33
CA ILE A 235 3.26 9.72 14.13
C ILE A 235 2.24 9.11 13.17
N LYS A 236 2.27 7.79 13.00
CA LYS A 236 1.33 7.07 12.12
C LYS A 236 0.02 6.75 12.82
N GLU A 237 0.11 6.20 14.04
CA GLU A 237 -1.03 5.86 14.86
C GLU A 237 -0.76 6.23 16.32
N LEU A 238 -1.79 6.69 17.03
CA LEU A 238 -1.67 7.13 18.41
C LEU A 238 -2.92 6.78 19.21
N GLY A 239 -2.75 6.06 20.28
CA GLY A 239 -3.82 5.69 21.21
C GLY A 239 -3.37 5.81 22.67
N THR A 240 -4.27 5.47 23.61
CA THR A 240 -4.00 5.56 25.05
C THR A 240 -2.76 4.80 25.46
N GLN A 241 -2.63 3.55 25.05
CA GLN A 241 -1.50 2.69 25.41
C GLN A 241 -0.46 2.63 24.30
N THR A 242 -0.86 2.29 23.07
CA THR A 242 0.07 2.07 21.97
C THR A 242 0.25 3.31 21.11
N GLY A 243 1.33 3.33 20.33
CA GLY A 243 1.56 4.29 19.25
C GLY A 243 2.56 3.74 18.26
N SER A 244 2.40 4.11 16.99
CA SER A 244 3.28 3.74 15.90
C SER A 244 3.93 5.00 15.31
N PHE A 245 5.24 4.94 15.09
CA PHE A 245 6.07 6.08 14.73
C PHE A 245 7.07 5.69 13.65
N ILE A 246 7.41 6.65 12.81
CA ILE A 246 8.52 6.53 11.85
C ILE A 246 9.53 7.61 12.17
N GLN A 247 10.82 7.28 12.14
CA GLN A 247 11.93 8.24 12.15
C GLN A 247 12.76 8.05 10.89
N GLU A 248 13.02 9.13 10.17
CA GLU A 248 13.84 9.13 8.96
C GLU A 248 15.01 10.08 9.12
N TYR A 249 16.20 9.63 8.73
CA TYR A 249 17.42 10.42 8.80
C TYR A 249 18.50 9.86 7.86
N TYR A 250 19.55 10.64 7.65
CA TYR A 250 20.69 10.24 6.85
C TYR A 250 21.89 9.91 7.72
N VAL A 251 22.63 8.89 7.29
CA VAL A 251 23.89 8.50 7.90
C VAL A 251 24.96 8.37 6.84
N SER A 252 26.24 8.38 7.26
CA SER A 252 27.38 8.12 6.37
C SER A 252 28.36 7.13 6.98
N THR A 253 29.12 6.47 6.10
CA THR A 253 30.30 5.69 6.44
C THR A 253 31.49 6.20 5.64
N PRO A 254 32.74 6.10 6.17
CA PRO A 254 33.94 6.40 5.39
C PRO A 254 34.08 5.43 4.19
N ASP A 255 34.40 6.00 3.03
CA ASP A 255 34.65 5.28 1.79
C ASP A 255 35.92 5.84 1.12
N GLY A 256 37.08 5.33 1.55
CA GLY A 256 38.37 5.88 1.16
C GLY A 256 38.56 7.33 1.65
N GLU A 257 38.70 8.29 0.72
CA GLU A 257 38.75 9.72 1.00
C GLU A 257 37.36 10.39 1.01
N ASP A 258 36.33 9.69 0.52
CA ASP A 258 34.93 10.12 0.42
C ASP A 258 34.06 9.51 1.51
N LYS A 259 32.73 9.72 1.39
CA LYS A 259 31.71 9.12 2.23
C LYS A 259 30.67 8.40 1.36
N SER A 260 30.19 7.28 1.84
CA SER A 260 28.97 6.64 1.35
C SER A 260 27.79 7.09 2.24
N TYR A 261 26.72 7.58 1.62
CA TYR A 261 25.53 8.07 2.31
C TYR A 261 24.42 7.03 2.25
N TYR A 262 23.62 6.99 3.31
CA TYR A 262 22.51 6.06 3.44
C TYR A 262 21.30 6.80 4.01
N ARG A 263 20.12 6.48 3.47
CA ARG A 263 18.84 6.82 4.07
C ARG A 263 18.49 5.74 5.09
N VAL A 264 18.08 6.14 6.26
CA VAL A 264 17.62 5.25 7.34
C VAL A 264 16.19 5.58 7.67
N LYS A 265 15.33 4.57 7.67
CA LYS A 265 13.95 4.63 8.15
C LYS A 265 13.79 3.66 9.31
N GLU A 266 13.35 4.16 10.45
CA GLU A 266 13.08 3.36 11.64
C GLU A 266 11.59 3.39 11.96
N PHE A 267 10.95 2.24 11.99
CA PHE A 267 9.59 2.06 12.49
C PHE A 267 9.64 1.63 13.95
N TYR A 268 8.75 2.21 14.76
CA TYR A 268 8.57 1.88 16.16
C TYR A 268 7.11 1.67 16.47
N ARG A 269 6.77 0.56 17.13
CA ARG A 269 5.52 0.37 17.82
C ARG A 269 5.78 0.22 19.30
N VAL A 270 5.23 1.12 20.11
CA VAL A 270 5.50 1.18 21.54
C VAL A 270 4.22 1.14 22.34
N ARG A 271 4.33 0.65 23.58
CA ARG A 271 3.24 0.66 24.57
C ARG A 271 3.70 1.34 25.83
N TYR A 272 2.94 2.37 26.21
CA TYR A 272 3.09 3.05 27.48
C TYR A 272 2.36 2.30 28.60
N THR A 273 2.99 2.18 29.76
CA THR A 273 2.36 1.85 31.04
C THR A 273 2.92 2.77 32.10
N PRO A 274 2.22 2.97 33.25
CA PRO A 274 2.74 3.79 34.35
C PRO A 274 4.10 3.33 34.89
N GLU A 275 4.44 2.04 34.73
CA GLU A 275 5.69 1.46 35.23
C GLU A 275 6.83 1.62 34.24
N ARG A 276 6.57 1.49 32.93
CA ARG A 276 7.61 1.57 31.89
C ARG A 276 7.04 1.64 30.48
N MET A 277 7.89 2.03 29.56
CA MET A 277 7.64 1.87 28.11
C MET A 277 8.04 0.45 27.66
N TYR A 278 7.25 -0.12 26.76
CA TYR A 278 7.55 -1.38 26.06
C TYR A 278 7.75 -1.11 24.59
N LEU A 279 8.76 -1.73 24.00
CA LEU A 279 8.93 -1.84 22.54
C LEU A 279 8.16 -3.08 22.10
N LEU A 280 7.14 -2.90 21.29
CA LEU A 280 6.31 -3.99 20.75
C LEU A 280 6.80 -4.45 19.39
N ASP A 281 7.32 -3.50 18.60
CA ASP A 281 7.94 -3.77 17.31
C ASP A 281 8.98 -2.69 17.00
N PHE A 282 10.02 -3.09 16.30
CA PHE A 282 11.08 -2.23 15.80
C PHE A 282 11.60 -2.79 14.49
N GLU A 283 11.64 -1.93 13.49
CA GLU A 283 12.31 -2.25 12.24
C GLU A 283 13.12 -1.02 11.78
N ARG A 284 14.33 -1.26 11.32
CA ARG A 284 15.17 -0.26 10.67
C ARG A 284 15.59 -0.74 9.30
N THR A 285 15.28 0.03 8.28
CA THR A 285 15.85 -0.13 6.95
C THR A 285 17.00 0.85 6.75
N MET A 286 17.97 0.45 5.95
CA MET A 286 19.13 1.24 5.59
C MET A 286 19.41 1.05 4.11
N ASP A 287 19.25 2.11 3.33
CA ASP A 287 19.39 2.09 1.89
C ASP A 287 20.50 3.04 1.43
N GLN A 288 21.48 2.49 0.73
CA GLN A 288 22.57 3.28 0.19
C GLN A 288 22.09 4.21 -0.91
N MET A 289 22.48 5.47 -0.83
CA MET A 289 22.25 6.44 -1.90
C MET A 289 23.20 6.13 -3.07
N PHE A 290 22.70 5.35 -4.03
CA PHE A 290 23.48 4.92 -5.17
C PHE A 290 23.90 6.10 -6.06
N GLU A 291 25.19 6.17 -6.41
CA GLU A 291 25.76 7.17 -7.29
C GLU A 291 26.55 6.46 -8.42
N ALA A 292 26.01 6.50 -9.62
CA ALA A 292 26.60 5.82 -10.77
C ALA A 292 27.99 6.35 -11.18
N GLU A 293 28.33 7.57 -10.76
CA GLU A 293 29.60 8.23 -11.02
C GLU A 293 30.76 7.71 -10.17
N LYS A 294 30.46 7.07 -9.03
CA LYS A 294 31.47 6.50 -8.12
C LYS A 294 32.02 5.17 -8.64
N ASP A 295 33.03 4.66 -7.96
CA ASP A 295 33.64 3.35 -8.29
C ASP A 295 32.77 2.17 -7.81
N VAL A 296 31.61 2.06 -8.44
CA VAL A 296 30.59 1.04 -8.15
C VAL A 296 30.67 -0.15 -9.14
N TYR A 297 31.67 -0.18 -10.01
CA TYR A 297 31.80 -1.17 -11.07
C TYR A 297 32.99 -2.10 -10.84
N ALA A 298 32.75 -3.38 -10.74
CA ALA A 298 33.78 -4.40 -10.54
C ALA A 298 33.58 -5.58 -11.49
N ASN A 299 34.46 -5.74 -12.48
CA ASN A 299 34.37 -6.77 -13.54
C ASN A 299 33.04 -6.69 -14.28
N ASN A 300 32.15 -7.66 -14.03
CA ASN A 300 30.80 -7.71 -14.59
C ASN A 300 29.73 -7.43 -13.51
N LYS A 301 30.01 -6.60 -12.52
CA LYS A 301 29.12 -6.29 -11.41
C LYS A 301 28.89 -4.78 -11.32
N ILE A 302 27.67 -4.39 -11.01
CA ILE A 302 27.28 -3.06 -10.56
C ILE A 302 26.92 -3.19 -9.08
N MET A 303 27.72 -2.56 -8.22
CA MET A 303 27.55 -2.63 -6.76
C MET A 303 26.51 -1.61 -6.34
N LEU A 304 25.35 -2.06 -5.87
CA LEU A 304 24.30 -1.18 -5.36
C LEU A 304 24.49 -0.83 -3.89
N GLY A 305 25.27 -1.65 -3.16
CA GLY A 305 25.58 -1.46 -1.75
C GLY A 305 24.58 -2.10 -0.80
N ILE A 306 24.40 -1.48 0.37
CA ILE A 306 23.37 -1.92 1.32
C ILE A 306 22.03 -1.38 0.83
N VAL A 307 21.26 -2.20 0.14
CA VAL A 307 19.88 -1.95 -0.30
C VAL A 307 19.12 -3.28 -0.26
N SER A 308 17.80 -3.22 -0.38
CA SER A 308 16.98 -4.43 -0.57
C SER A 308 17.51 -5.31 -1.71
N ASP A 309 17.36 -6.61 -1.60
CA ASP A 309 17.63 -7.56 -2.71
C ASP A 309 16.44 -7.66 -3.70
N GLN A 310 15.33 -6.98 -3.41
CA GLN A 310 14.16 -6.86 -4.28
C GLN A 310 14.27 -5.61 -5.19
N VAL A 311 15.38 -5.49 -5.92
CA VAL A 311 15.59 -4.36 -6.85
C VAL A 311 14.77 -4.58 -8.11
N PRO A 312 13.82 -3.66 -8.48
CA PRO A 312 13.11 -3.74 -9.74
C PRO A 312 14.11 -3.67 -10.92
N LEU A 313 14.20 -4.76 -11.68
CA LEU A 313 15.07 -4.87 -12.86
C LEU A 313 14.29 -5.45 -14.02
N LYS A 314 14.41 -4.83 -15.19
CA LYS A 314 13.84 -5.32 -16.44
C LYS A 314 14.84 -5.21 -17.55
N GLU A 315 14.99 -6.28 -18.35
CA GLU A 315 15.94 -6.34 -19.44
C GLU A 315 15.26 -6.47 -20.82
N SER A 316 15.97 -6.10 -21.88
CA SER A 316 15.58 -6.38 -23.26
C SER A 316 15.68 -7.88 -23.55
N ASP A 317 14.99 -8.38 -24.57
CA ASP A 317 14.97 -9.80 -24.97
C ASP A 317 16.38 -10.41 -25.11
N GLY A 318 17.35 -9.62 -25.56
CA GLY A 318 18.76 -10.02 -25.72
C GLY A 318 19.61 -9.82 -24.45
N GLY A 319 19.10 -9.14 -23.41
CA GLY A 319 19.83 -8.74 -22.22
C GLY A 319 20.91 -7.69 -22.45
N ASN A 320 20.95 -7.08 -23.66
CA ASN A 320 21.96 -6.06 -24.00
C ASN A 320 21.65 -4.70 -23.38
N VAL A 321 20.42 -4.47 -23.02
CA VAL A 321 19.95 -3.29 -22.28
C VAL A 321 19.13 -3.76 -21.10
N PHE A 322 19.30 -3.14 -19.95
CA PHE A 322 18.43 -3.32 -18.82
C PHE A 322 18.23 -2.00 -18.06
N ALA A 323 17.09 -1.88 -17.41
CA ALA A 323 16.78 -0.78 -16.53
C ALA A 323 16.52 -1.29 -15.12
N PHE A 324 16.85 -0.49 -14.10
CA PHE A 324 16.67 -0.83 -12.71
C PHE A 324 16.35 0.41 -11.87
N VAL A 325 15.61 0.18 -10.77
CA VAL A 325 15.24 1.25 -9.83
C VAL A 325 16.00 1.05 -8.52
N VAL A 326 16.67 2.10 -8.07
CA VAL A 326 17.36 2.12 -6.78
C VAL A 326 17.26 3.52 -6.18
N GLY A 327 16.86 3.62 -4.90
CA GLY A 327 16.69 4.88 -4.18
C GLY A 327 15.71 5.84 -4.89
N ASN A 328 14.58 5.34 -5.37
CA ASN A 328 13.56 6.08 -6.14
C ASN A 328 14.11 6.79 -7.39
N ARG A 329 15.14 6.21 -8.01
CA ARG A 329 15.74 6.67 -9.27
C ARG A 329 15.83 5.54 -10.26
N LEU A 330 15.48 5.82 -11.50
CA LEU A 330 15.52 4.87 -12.61
C LEU A 330 16.81 5.05 -13.41
N TYR A 331 17.56 3.98 -13.50
CA TYR A 331 18.77 3.89 -14.31
C TYR A 331 18.57 2.93 -15.47
N SER A 332 19.27 3.16 -16.58
CA SER A 332 19.38 2.22 -17.69
C SER A 332 20.85 2.00 -18.03
N TYR A 333 21.24 0.74 -18.25
CA TYR A 333 22.58 0.37 -18.71
C TYR A 333 22.51 -0.35 -20.05
N ASN A 334 23.21 0.21 -21.05
CA ASN A 334 23.40 -0.41 -22.36
C ASN A 334 24.78 -1.07 -22.40
N VAL A 335 24.80 -2.39 -22.39
CA VAL A 335 26.00 -3.23 -22.37
C VAL A 335 26.82 -3.06 -23.68
N ALA A 336 26.14 -2.92 -24.82
CA ALA A 336 26.81 -2.83 -26.14
C ALA A 336 27.53 -1.49 -26.31
N ASP A 337 26.92 -0.42 -25.88
CA ASP A 337 27.42 0.94 -25.99
C ASP A 337 28.25 1.38 -24.77
N ASN A 338 28.24 0.58 -23.68
CA ASN A 338 28.83 0.90 -22.38
C ASN A 338 28.37 2.27 -21.87
N LYS A 339 27.03 2.45 -21.82
CA LYS A 339 26.37 3.68 -21.38
C LYS A 339 25.51 3.40 -20.14
N MET A 340 25.67 4.23 -19.12
CA MET A 340 24.78 4.31 -17.96
C MET A 340 24.01 5.63 -18.06
N ALA A 341 22.69 5.57 -17.97
CA ALA A 341 21.83 6.76 -18.00
C ALA A 341 20.93 6.79 -16.75
N LEU A 342 20.87 7.95 -16.07
CA LEU A 342 19.86 8.23 -15.06
C LEU A 342 18.61 8.76 -15.78
N LEU A 343 17.62 7.89 -16.00
CA LEU A 343 16.43 8.21 -16.80
C LEU A 343 15.45 9.11 -16.07
N PHE A 344 15.29 8.88 -14.77
CA PHE A 344 14.36 9.65 -13.94
C PHE A 344 14.79 9.65 -12.46
N GLY A 345 14.56 10.77 -11.79
CA GLY A 345 14.68 10.96 -10.36
C GLY A 345 14.25 12.37 -9.99
N PHE A 346 13.44 12.52 -8.96
CA PHE A 346 13.17 13.85 -8.40
C PHE A 346 14.37 14.41 -7.69
N TYR A 347 15.15 13.55 -7.03
CA TYR A 347 16.43 13.90 -6.41
C TYR A 347 17.57 13.35 -7.25
N ASP A 348 18.47 14.21 -7.67
CA ASP A 348 19.66 13.88 -8.48
C ASP A 348 20.84 14.82 -8.15
N LYS A 349 21.97 14.65 -8.82
CA LYS A 349 23.18 15.46 -8.57
C LYS A 349 23.02 16.95 -8.87
N ASP A 350 22.09 17.28 -9.76
CA ASP A 350 21.82 18.66 -10.18
C ASP A 350 20.68 19.28 -9.35
N ASN A 351 19.95 18.47 -8.60
CA ASN A 351 18.93 18.88 -7.66
C ASN A 351 19.07 18.14 -6.32
N LEU A 352 19.63 18.85 -5.34
CA LEU A 352 19.88 18.36 -3.98
C LEU A 352 18.84 18.89 -2.97
N ASP A 353 17.72 19.41 -3.42
CA ASP A 353 16.64 19.89 -2.56
C ASP A 353 16.02 18.73 -1.78
N GLN A 354 16.05 18.81 -0.46
CA GLN A 354 15.54 17.76 0.44
C GLN A 354 14.04 17.48 0.25
N ARG A 355 13.24 18.44 -0.27
CA ARG A 355 11.82 18.22 -0.59
C ARG A 355 11.63 17.10 -1.61
N THR A 356 12.61 16.96 -2.52
CA THR A 356 12.56 15.97 -3.59
C THR A 356 12.91 14.54 -3.15
N LEU A 357 13.36 14.39 -1.89
CA LEU A 357 13.60 13.09 -1.24
C LEU A 357 12.35 12.49 -0.62
N TYR A 358 11.20 13.21 -0.65
CA TYR A 358 9.95 12.66 -0.13
C TYR A 358 9.56 11.37 -0.86
N ASP A 359 9.27 10.34 -0.07
CA ASP A 359 9.06 8.95 -0.53
C ASP A 359 7.56 8.67 -0.76
N GLY A 360 6.92 9.55 -1.52
CA GLY A 360 5.49 9.44 -1.82
C GLY A 360 5.21 8.94 -3.24
N HIS A 361 6.21 8.38 -3.94
CA HIS A 361 6.08 7.91 -5.31
C HIS A 361 6.90 6.64 -5.55
N GLU A 362 6.54 5.93 -6.59
CA GLU A 362 7.24 4.76 -7.10
C GLU A 362 7.48 4.84 -8.60
N ILE A 363 8.38 3.99 -9.09
CA ILE A 363 8.73 3.89 -10.50
C ILE A 363 8.60 2.43 -10.96
N LYS A 364 7.78 2.18 -11.99
CA LYS A 364 7.59 0.86 -12.58
C LYS A 364 8.10 0.81 -14.03
N ILE A 365 9.01 -0.10 -14.30
CA ILE A 365 9.56 -0.30 -15.65
C ILE A 365 8.58 -1.16 -16.43
N LEU A 366 7.94 -0.59 -17.47
CA LEU A 366 6.96 -1.31 -18.28
C LEU A 366 7.61 -2.06 -19.46
N ASN A 367 8.59 -1.46 -20.12
CA ASN A 367 9.25 -2.08 -21.26
C ASN A 367 10.68 -1.57 -21.45
N VAL A 368 11.59 -2.46 -21.88
CA VAL A 368 12.96 -2.14 -22.31
C VAL A 368 13.18 -2.81 -23.64
N ASP A 369 13.59 -2.06 -24.66
CA ASP A 369 13.85 -2.62 -25.98
C ASP A 369 15.37 -2.76 -26.29
N GLU A 370 15.70 -3.51 -27.34
CA GLU A 370 17.09 -3.70 -27.79
C GLU A 370 17.74 -2.41 -28.31
N GLY A 371 16.96 -1.41 -28.69
CA GLY A 371 17.44 -0.08 -29.09
C GLY A 371 17.89 0.78 -27.92
N GLY A 372 17.56 0.37 -26.70
CA GLY A 372 17.85 1.09 -25.47
C GLY A 372 16.75 2.04 -25.03
N ASN A 373 15.58 1.99 -25.68
CA ASN A 373 14.43 2.79 -25.25
C ASN A 373 13.73 2.12 -24.09
N VAL A 374 13.16 2.94 -23.20
CA VAL A 374 12.48 2.47 -21.98
C VAL A 374 11.12 3.17 -21.84
N ILE A 375 10.08 2.40 -21.56
CA ILE A 375 8.77 2.92 -21.13
C ILE A 375 8.63 2.62 -19.65
N PHE A 376 8.27 3.63 -18.88
CA PHE A 376 8.12 3.50 -17.43
C PHE A 376 7.00 4.39 -16.89
N LEU A 377 6.50 4.03 -15.73
CA LEU A 377 5.56 4.83 -14.93
C LEU A 377 6.31 5.50 -13.78
N VAL A 378 5.90 6.73 -13.47
CA VAL A 378 6.13 7.36 -12.18
C VAL A 378 4.74 7.61 -11.59
N TYR A 379 4.45 7.08 -10.40
CA TYR A 379 3.12 7.14 -9.82
C TYR A 379 3.18 7.40 -8.32
N GLY A 380 2.19 8.09 -7.81
CA GLY A 380 2.15 8.62 -6.46
C GLY A 380 2.19 10.14 -6.43
N TYR A 381 2.81 10.71 -5.40
CA TYR A 381 2.98 12.16 -5.22
C TYR A 381 4.15 12.69 -6.07
N MET A 382 3.90 13.76 -6.81
CA MET A 382 4.90 14.39 -7.66
C MET A 382 5.65 15.48 -6.89
N ASN A 383 6.93 15.20 -6.56
CA ASN A 383 7.74 16.07 -5.68
C ASN A 383 8.14 17.40 -6.33
N ARG A 384 8.25 17.45 -7.63
CA ARG A 384 8.58 18.63 -8.44
C ARG A 384 8.18 18.46 -9.90
N GLY A 385 8.43 19.43 -10.73
CA GLY A 385 8.14 19.36 -12.15
C GLY A 385 6.75 19.87 -12.51
N HIS A 386 6.22 19.43 -13.66
CA HIS A 386 4.93 19.89 -14.18
C HIS A 386 3.74 19.60 -13.27
N HIS A 387 3.81 18.52 -12.52
CA HIS A 387 2.74 18.00 -11.68
C HIS A 387 3.07 18.12 -10.18
N GLU A 388 3.97 19.04 -9.81
CA GLU A 388 4.32 19.26 -8.39
C GLU A 388 3.07 19.39 -7.52
N GLY A 389 3.01 18.61 -6.43
CA GLY A 389 1.90 18.62 -5.47
C GLY A 389 0.63 17.93 -5.96
N GLN A 390 0.69 17.18 -7.04
CA GLN A 390 -0.39 16.34 -7.51
C GLN A 390 -0.10 14.87 -7.24
N VAL A 391 -1.15 14.08 -7.10
CA VAL A 391 -1.08 12.62 -7.09
C VAL A 391 -1.55 12.11 -8.44
N GLY A 392 -0.79 11.22 -9.05
CA GLY A 392 -1.13 10.72 -10.37
C GLY A 392 -0.15 9.68 -10.90
N ILE A 393 -0.37 9.30 -12.15
CA ILE A 393 0.48 8.40 -12.93
C ILE A 393 0.99 9.15 -14.14
N SER A 394 2.30 9.36 -14.24
CA SER A 394 2.97 9.83 -15.46
C SER A 394 3.52 8.63 -16.23
N VAL A 395 3.20 8.55 -17.50
CA VAL A 395 3.75 7.55 -18.43
C VAL A 395 4.86 8.20 -19.23
N TYR A 396 6.08 7.73 -19.06
CA TYR A 396 7.26 8.27 -19.72
C TYR A 396 7.83 7.32 -20.78
N TYR A 397 8.40 7.92 -21.81
CA TYR A 397 9.19 7.25 -22.84
C TYR A 397 10.60 7.86 -22.91
N TYR A 398 11.60 7.03 -22.70
CA TYR A 398 13.00 7.38 -22.91
C TYR A 398 13.44 6.97 -24.32
N ASP A 399 13.90 7.94 -25.14
CA ASP A 399 14.55 7.70 -26.42
C ASP A 399 16.08 7.73 -26.25
N SER A 400 16.68 6.56 -26.37
CA SER A 400 18.13 6.38 -26.21
C SER A 400 18.95 7.02 -27.32
N THR A 401 18.35 7.26 -28.51
CA THR A 401 19.04 7.80 -29.70
C THR A 401 19.35 9.28 -29.53
N VAL A 402 18.38 10.02 -28.99
CA VAL A 402 18.48 11.47 -28.76
C VAL A 402 18.73 11.82 -27.30
N ASN A 403 18.71 10.82 -26.42
CA ASN A 403 18.89 10.95 -24.97
C ASN A 403 17.89 11.94 -24.35
N THR A 404 16.60 11.69 -24.59
CA THR A 404 15.50 12.50 -24.05
C THR A 404 14.45 11.64 -23.37
N VAL A 405 13.76 12.21 -22.39
CA VAL A 405 12.58 11.63 -21.76
C VAL A 405 11.37 12.46 -22.13
N GLU A 406 10.32 11.81 -22.59
CA GLU A 406 9.05 12.45 -22.94
C GLU A 406 7.92 11.89 -22.09
N GLU A 407 7.15 12.77 -21.43
CA GLU A 407 5.90 12.40 -20.82
C GLU A 407 4.85 12.19 -21.91
N LEU A 408 4.35 10.97 -22.07
CA LEU A 408 3.32 10.63 -23.04
C LEU A 408 1.93 11.04 -22.59
N THR A 409 1.65 10.77 -21.32
CA THR A 409 0.33 11.00 -20.70
C THR A 409 0.45 11.12 -19.20
N TYR A 410 -0.46 11.91 -18.60
CA TYR A 410 -0.63 12.03 -17.14
C TYR A 410 -2.06 11.66 -16.75
N ILE A 411 -2.23 10.88 -15.69
CA ILE A 411 -3.52 10.45 -15.17
C ILE A 411 -3.63 10.97 -13.72
N PRO A 412 -4.38 12.06 -13.47
CA PRO A 412 -4.53 12.63 -12.14
C PRO A 412 -5.48 11.82 -11.26
N PHE A 413 -5.19 11.78 -9.95
CA PHE A 413 -6.03 11.16 -8.93
C PHE A 413 -6.21 12.10 -7.74
N THR A 414 -7.34 11.96 -7.04
CA THR A 414 -7.64 12.68 -5.79
C THR A 414 -7.57 11.76 -4.56
N SER A 415 -7.30 10.49 -4.76
CA SER A 415 -7.02 9.49 -3.72
C SER A 415 -5.63 9.67 -3.13
N SER A 416 -5.39 9.06 -1.95
CA SER A 416 -4.05 9.06 -1.36
C SER A 416 -3.03 8.39 -2.26
N GLN A 417 -1.78 8.82 -2.15
CA GLN A 417 -0.66 8.20 -2.87
C GLN A 417 -0.48 6.72 -2.51
N GLU A 418 -0.68 6.34 -1.24
CA GLU A 418 -0.58 4.96 -0.77
C GLU A 418 -1.60 4.06 -1.47
N LEU A 419 -2.85 4.54 -1.62
CA LEU A 419 -3.89 3.79 -2.35
C LEU A 419 -3.56 3.68 -3.83
N LEU A 420 -3.05 4.76 -4.44
CA LEU A 420 -2.67 4.73 -5.85
C LEU A 420 -1.54 3.74 -6.12
N MET A 421 -0.51 3.71 -5.27
CA MET A 421 0.61 2.79 -5.41
C MET A 421 0.14 1.34 -5.34
N GLU A 422 -0.68 0.97 -4.34
CA GLU A 422 -1.24 -0.38 -4.19
C GLU A 422 -2.08 -0.82 -5.41
N GLU A 423 -2.94 0.06 -5.93
CA GLU A 423 -3.79 -0.28 -7.07
C GLU A 423 -3.00 -0.43 -8.40
N VAL A 424 -1.98 0.41 -8.62
CA VAL A 424 -1.11 0.32 -9.82
C VAL A 424 -0.31 -0.97 -9.83
N ASP A 425 0.08 -1.48 -8.67
CA ASP A 425 0.85 -2.72 -8.56
C ASP A 425 0.02 -3.96 -8.91
N GLN A 426 -1.28 -3.93 -8.67
CA GLN A 426 -2.17 -5.05 -9.01
C GLN A 426 -2.26 -5.31 -10.52
N LEU A 427 -2.35 -4.26 -11.34
CA LEU A 427 -2.26 -4.36 -12.81
C LEU A 427 -1.81 -3.03 -13.40
N SER A 428 -0.66 -3.04 -14.03
CA SER A 428 -0.22 -2.00 -14.95
C SER A 428 0.69 -2.58 -16.03
N TYR A 429 0.20 -2.65 -17.26
CA TYR A 429 0.90 -3.25 -18.40
C TYR A 429 0.68 -2.43 -19.66
N ILE A 430 1.74 -2.16 -20.42
CA ILE A 430 1.64 -1.50 -21.72
C ILE A 430 1.99 -2.46 -22.87
N ASN A 431 1.16 -2.52 -23.87
CA ASN A 431 1.41 -3.35 -25.05
C ASN A 431 2.11 -2.56 -26.17
N ARG A 432 2.48 -3.27 -27.25
CA ARG A 432 3.16 -2.67 -28.42
C ARG A 432 2.31 -1.66 -29.19
N ASN A 433 1.00 -1.61 -28.95
CA ASN A 433 0.08 -0.64 -29.57
C ASN A 433 -0.11 0.59 -28.69
N SER A 434 0.76 0.82 -27.71
CA SER A 434 0.68 1.91 -26.76
C SER A 434 -0.60 1.92 -25.91
N MET A 435 -1.22 0.74 -25.72
CA MET A 435 -2.36 0.56 -24.83
C MET A 435 -1.86 0.18 -23.44
N LEU A 436 -2.05 1.06 -22.48
CA LEU A 436 -1.83 0.82 -21.06
C LEU A 436 -3.10 0.23 -20.45
N TYR A 437 -2.99 -0.96 -19.88
CA TYR A 437 -4.02 -1.57 -19.06
C TYR A 437 -3.74 -1.27 -17.60
N LEU A 438 -4.74 -0.73 -16.92
CA LEU A 438 -4.65 -0.31 -15.52
C LEU A 438 -5.89 -0.78 -14.77
N LYS A 439 -5.71 -1.43 -13.62
CA LYS A 439 -6.82 -1.67 -12.70
C LYS A 439 -6.94 -0.49 -11.73
N TRP A 440 -8.16 0.02 -11.56
CA TRP A 440 -8.50 1.00 -10.55
C TRP A 440 -9.89 0.72 -9.99
N GLY A 441 -9.95 0.56 -8.69
CA GLY A 441 -11.21 0.21 -8.05
C GLY A 441 -11.74 -1.15 -8.53
N SER A 442 -13.01 -1.19 -8.88
CA SER A 442 -13.69 -2.35 -9.42
C SER A 442 -13.63 -2.44 -10.96
N GLN A 443 -12.71 -1.71 -11.61
CA GLN A 443 -12.65 -1.62 -13.07
C GLN A 443 -11.24 -1.88 -13.62
N ILE A 444 -11.18 -2.36 -14.87
CA ILE A 444 -9.95 -2.37 -15.67
C ILE A 444 -10.14 -1.38 -16.82
N TYR A 445 -9.19 -0.50 -16.96
CA TYR A 445 -9.13 0.53 -17.99
C TYR A 445 -8.13 0.16 -19.08
N GLY A 446 -8.47 0.45 -20.33
CA GLY A 446 -7.57 0.49 -21.46
C GLY A 446 -7.32 1.95 -21.85
N ILE A 447 -6.07 2.39 -21.75
CA ILE A 447 -5.67 3.77 -21.99
C ILE A 447 -4.68 3.80 -23.17
N ASN A 448 -5.08 4.42 -24.27
CA ASN A 448 -4.13 4.68 -25.35
C ASN A 448 -3.30 5.91 -24.97
N VAL A 449 -2.03 5.69 -24.61
CA VAL A 449 -1.15 6.75 -24.10
C VAL A 449 -0.71 7.74 -25.18
N MET A 450 -0.79 7.38 -26.45
CA MET A 450 -0.46 8.27 -27.59
C MET A 450 -1.65 9.15 -27.98
N ASP A 451 -2.83 8.56 -28.10
CA ASP A 451 -4.06 9.25 -28.48
C ASP A 451 -4.75 9.91 -27.28
N ARG A 452 -4.34 9.57 -26.06
CA ARG A 452 -4.89 10.04 -24.78
C ARG A 452 -6.38 9.77 -24.68
N THR A 453 -6.78 8.56 -25.07
CA THR A 453 -8.15 8.08 -24.95
C THR A 453 -8.20 6.97 -23.90
N CYS A 454 -9.30 6.90 -23.17
CA CYS A 454 -9.54 5.91 -22.13
C CYS A 454 -10.87 5.20 -22.40
N GLU A 455 -10.89 3.89 -22.23
CA GLU A 455 -12.08 3.06 -22.28
C GLU A 455 -12.13 2.12 -21.07
N VAL A 456 -13.31 1.84 -20.57
CA VAL A 456 -13.50 0.84 -19.51
C VAL A 456 -13.62 -0.53 -20.19
N MET A 457 -12.65 -1.41 -19.90
CA MET A 457 -12.60 -2.76 -20.45
C MET A 457 -13.45 -3.74 -19.65
N VAL A 458 -13.45 -3.59 -18.34
CA VAL A 458 -14.17 -4.46 -17.40
C VAL A 458 -14.75 -3.60 -16.29
N GLU A 459 -16.01 -3.86 -15.93
CA GLU A 459 -16.73 -3.22 -14.84
C GLU A 459 -17.13 -4.22 -13.76
N ASN A 460 -17.39 -3.73 -12.56
CA ASN A 460 -17.92 -4.49 -11.43
C ASN A 460 -17.10 -5.72 -11.03
N LEU A 461 -15.78 -5.59 -11.02
CA LEU A 461 -14.89 -6.61 -10.48
C LEU A 461 -15.07 -6.69 -8.95
N SER A 462 -15.36 -7.89 -8.45
CA SER A 462 -15.31 -8.19 -7.02
C SER A 462 -13.98 -8.88 -6.67
N GLU A 463 -13.63 -8.86 -5.40
CA GLU A 463 -12.47 -9.61 -4.92
C GLU A 463 -12.59 -11.10 -5.28
N GLY A 464 -11.48 -11.70 -5.72
CA GLY A 464 -11.46 -13.10 -6.18
C GLY A 464 -12.06 -13.35 -7.56
N SER A 465 -12.83 -12.40 -8.13
CA SER A 465 -13.44 -12.56 -9.46
C SER A 465 -12.48 -12.38 -10.63
N TYR A 466 -11.27 -11.89 -10.35
CA TYR A 466 -10.22 -11.66 -11.35
C TYR A 466 -8.85 -12.12 -10.85
N LYS A 467 -7.97 -12.44 -11.78
CA LYS A 467 -6.55 -12.71 -11.54
C LYS A 467 -5.71 -12.13 -12.67
N VAL A 468 -4.47 -11.81 -12.34
CA VAL A 468 -3.46 -11.29 -13.30
C VAL A 468 -2.21 -12.15 -13.16
N SER A 469 -1.50 -12.43 -14.25
CA SER A 469 -0.22 -13.13 -14.20
C SER A 469 0.88 -12.23 -13.63
N ASP A 470 1.90 -12.80 -12.99
CA ASP A 470 3.02 -12.04 -12.39
C ASP A 470 3.75 -11.15 -13.42
N SER A 471 3.78 -11.59 -14.68
CA SER A 471 4.32 -10.81 -15.80
C SER A 471 3.44 -9.64 -16.23
N ASN A 472 2.20 -9.56 -15.71
CA ASN A 472 1.13 -8.66 -16.17
C ASN A 472 0.77 -8.81 -17.66
N LYS A 473 1.08 -9.96 -18.31
CA LYS A 473 0.73 -10.20 -19.73
C LYS A 473 -0.62 -10.86 -19.93
N MET A 474 -1.11 -11.55 -18.92
CA MET A 474 -2.40 -12.25 -18.94
C MET A 474 -3.29 -11.76 -17.81
N ALA A 475 -4.57 -11.60 -18.11
CA ALA A 475 -5.60 -11.31 -17.10
C ALA A 475 -6.82 -12.20 -17.35
N VAL A 476 -7.51 -12.59 -16.29
CA VAL A 476 -8.76 -13.33 -16.35
C VAL A 476 -9.77 -12.74 -15.39
N TRP A 477 -11.02 -12.70 -15.78
CA TRP A 477 -12.11 -12.28 -14.92
C TRP A 477 -13.38 -13.10 -15.15
N GLN A 478 -14.21 -13.14 -14.13
CA GLN A 478 -15.53 -13.74 -14.18
C GLN A 478 -16.51 -12.79 -14.88
N LYS A 479 -17.37 -13.33 -15.73
CA LYS A 479 -18.44 -12.57 -16.38
C LYS A 479 -19.77 -12.81 -15.66
N GLY A 480 -20.04 -12.01 -14.67
CA GLY A 480 -21.23 -12.09 -13.82
C GLY A 480 -21.04 -11.28 -12.55
N SER A 481 -22.14 -10.99 -11.86
CA SER A 481 -22.14 -10.18 -10.62
C SER A 481 -22.01 -11.03 -9.35
N ASP A 482 -22.37 -12.31 -9.42
CA ASP A 482 -22.25 -13.24 -8.30
C ASP A 482 -21.05 -14.17 -8.54
N PRO A 483 -19.96 -14.05 -7.79
CA PRO A 483 -18.72 -14.79 -8.02
C PRO A 483 -18.86 -16.31 -7.86
N TYR A 484 -19.89 -16.77 -7.16
CA TYR A 484 -20.12 -18.19 -6.89
C TYR A 484 -21.02 -18.89 -7.95
N HIS A 485 -21.69 -18.12 -8.82
CA HIS A 485 -22.60 -18.66 -9.84
C HIS A 485 -22.22 -18.30 -11.28
N VAL A 486 -20.93 -18.09 -11.53
CA VAL A 486 -20.42 -17.70 -12.85
C VAL A 486 -20.17 -18.90 -13.74
N LYS A 487 -20.60 -18.78 -15.00
CA LYS A 487 -20.48 -19.81 -16.05
C LYS A 487 -19.45 -19.46 -17.13
N GLU A 488 -18.92 -18.27 -17.12
CA GLU A 488 -17.98 -17.77 -18.14
C GLU A 488 -16.81 -17.04 -17.50
N LEU A 489 -15.58 -17.47 -17.83
CA LEU A 489 -14.38 -16.68 -17.61
C LEU A 489 -13.96 -16.03 -18.93
N VAL A 490 -13.46 -14.80 -18.86
CA VAL A 490 -12.82 -14.13 -19.99
C VAL A 490 -11.34 -14.06 -19.70
N LEU A 491 -10.55 -14.80 -20.48
CA LEU A 491 -9.10 -14.77 -20.47
C LEU A 491 -8.62 -13.77 -21.54
N MET A 492 -7.81 -12.80 -21.16
CA MET A 492 -7.28 -11.78 -22.02
C MET A 492 -5.76 -11.83 -22.05
N ASN A 493 -5.20 -11.91 -23.24
CA ASN A 493 -3.80 -11.65 -23.50
C ASN A 493 -3.60 -10.13 -23.69
N LEU A 494 -3.01 -9.47 -22.69
CA LEU A 494 -2.80 -8.02 -22.68
C LEU A 494 -1.78 -7.57 -23.72
N THR A 495 -0.84 -8.46 -24.10
CA THR A 495 0.16 -8.18 -25.14
C THR A 495 -0.50 -8.00 -26.51
N THR A 496 -1.49 -8.82 -26.83
CA THR A 496 -2.16 -8.83 -28.14
C THR A 496 -3.51 -8.16 -28.14
N GLY A 497 -4.11 -7.95 -26.96
CA GLY A 497 -5.49 -7.48 -26.79
C GLY A 497 -6.56 -8.56 -27.11
N LYS A 498 -6.15 -9.81 -27.35
CA LYS A 498 -7.10 -10.88 -27.67
C LYS A 498 -7.78 -11.40 -26.41
N GLN A 499 -9.06 -11.73 -26.54
CA GLN A 499 -9.87 -12.34 -25.50
C GLN A 499 -10.33 -13.73 -25.92
N LYS A 500 -10.37 -14.65 -24.95
CA LYS A 500 -10.88 -16.01 -25.07
C LYS A 500 -11.92 -16.25 -23.99
N SER A 501 -13.12 -16.71 -24.37
CA SER A 501 -14.17 -17.12 -23.44
C SER A 501 -14.00 -18.59 -23.06
N ILE A 502 -13.99 -18.88 -21.78
CA ILE A 502 -13.98 -20.22 -21.21
C ILE A 502 -15.35 -20.44 -20.56
N GLN A 503 -16.09 -21.44 -21.05
CA GLN A 503 -17.44 -21.75 -20.58
C GLN A 503 -17.44 -22.98 -19.68
N SER A 504 -18.25 -22.96 -18.61
CA SER A 504 -18.51 -24.13 -17.79
C SER A 504 -19.44 -25.12 -18.49
N GLY A 505 -19.50 -26.36 -17.99
CA GLY A 505 -20.47 -27.36 -18.39
C GLY A 505 -21.89 -27.08 -17.88
N SER A 506 -22.87 -27.90 -18.31
CA SER A 506 -24.25 -27.78 -17.79
C SER A 506 -24.32 -28.11 -16.30
N GLY A 507 -24.84 -27.24 -15.48
CA GLY A 507 -24.91 -27.38 -14.02
C GLY A 507 -23.56 -27.18 -13.30
N GLU A 508 -22.60 -26.60 -14.00
CA GLU A 508 -21.29 -26.28 -13.46
C GLU A 508 -21.05 -24.74 -13.43
N VAL A 509 -20.18 -24.35 -12.54
CA VAL A 509 -19.71 -22.98 -12.35
C VAL A 509 -18.19 -22.99 -12.25
N ILE A 510 -17.56 -21.86 -12.59
CA ILE A 510 -16.10 -21.77 -12.69
C ILE A 510 -15.56 -20.52 -11.99
N ALA A 511 -14.41 -20.67 -11.35
CA ALA A 511 -13.72 -19.55 -10.69
C ALA A 511 -12.21 -19.57 -10.98
N PRO A 512 -11.56 -18.41 -11.19
CA PRO A 512 -10.13 -18.33 -11.40
C PRO A 512 -9.40 -18.54 -10.06
N ILE A 513 -8.28 -19.27 -10.09
CA ILE A 513 -7.39 -19.49 -8.94
C ILE A 513 -6.14 -18.59 -9.07
N GLY A 514 -5.56 -18.52 -10.26
CA GLY A 514 -4.35 -17.76 -10.53
C GLY A 514 -3.71 -18.11 -11.86
N PHE A 515 -2.45 -17.76 -11.99
CA PHE A 515 -1.61 -18.09 -13.14
C PHE A 515 -0.33 -18.78 -12.68
N MET A 516 0.16 -19.71 -13.48
CA MET A 516 1.51 -20.26 -13.40
C MET A 516 2.24 -19.86 -14.68
N GLY A 517 3.16 -18.89 -14.59
CA GLY A 517 3.63 -18.20 -15.78
C GLY A 517 2.46 -17.50 -16.48
N GLU A 518 2.20 -17.88 -17.73
CA GLU A 518 1.07 -17.35 -18.53
C GLU A 518 -0.15 -18.32 -18.56
N ASP A 519 -0.04 -19.50 -17.95
CA ASP A 519 -1.09 -20.50 -17.96
C ASP A 519 -2.12 -20.25 -16.87
N LEU A 520 -3.39 -20.18 -17.26
CA LEU A 520 -4.51 -19.96 -16.36
C LEU A 520 -4.81 -21.20 -15.52
N ILE A 521 -4.94 -21.01 -14.21
CA ILE A 521 -5.43 -22.03 -13.27
C ILE A 521 -6.84 -21.64 -12.84
N TYR A 522 -7.80 -22.54 -13.06
CA TYR A 522 -9.18 -22.31 -12.65
C TYR A 522 -9.84 -23.59 -12.13
N GLY A 523 -10.78 -23.39 -11.24
CA GLY A 523 -11.55 -24.48 -10.67
C GLY A 523 -12.95 -24.60 -11.25
N VAL A 524 -13.50 -25.81 -11.23
CA VAL A 524 -14.86 -26.15 -11.65
C VAL A 524 -15.60 -26.73 -10.47
N ALA A 525 -16.74 -26.15 -10.12
CA ALA A 525 -17.64 -26.66 -9.10
C ALA A 525 -19.00 -27.01 -9.71
N ARG A 526 -19.77 -27.90 -9.04
CA ARG A 526 -21.17 -28.13 -9.40
C ARG A 526 -22.04 -27.14 -8.63
N GLU A 527 -23.03 -26.50 -9.29
CA GLU A 527 -23.96 -25.58 -8.64
C GLU A 527 -24.62 -26.17 -7.38
N GLY A 528 -24.94 -27.45 -7.39
CA GLY A 528 -25.58 -28.15 -6.27
C GLY A 528 -24.64 -28.54 -5.12
N ASP A 529 -23.33 -28.35 -5.27
CA ASP A 529 -22.34 -28.63 -4.23
C ASP A 529 -21.94 -27.35 -3.45
N ILE A 530 -22.30 -26.16 -3.95
CA ILE A 530 -22.10 -24.91 -3.26
C ILE A 530 -23.01 -24.84 -2.03
N VAL A 531 -22.45 -24.61 -0.89
CA VAL A 531 -23.18 -24.55 0.39
C VAL A 531 -22.71 -23.33 1.20
N MET A 532 -23.55 -22.87 2.10
CA MET A 532 -23.11 -21.99 3.17
C MET A 532 -22.58 -22.83 4.32
N ASP A 533 -21.44 -22.46 4.88
CA ASP A 533 -20.97 -23.04 6.11
C ASP A 533 -21.81 -22.54 7.31
N TYR A 534 -21.50 -23.03 8.51
CA TYR A 534 -22.23 -22.62 9.71
C TYR A 534 -22.07 -21.13 10.04
N ALA A 535 -21.03 -20.50 9.51
CA ALA A 535 -20.73 -19.08 9.69
C ALA A 535 -21.49 -18.18 8.70
N GLY A 536 -22.12 -18.77 7.66
CA GLY A 536 -22.77 -18.02 6.58
C GLY A 536 -21.87 -17.79 5.37
N ASN A 537 -20.60 -18.23 5.41
CA ASN A 537 -19.69 -18.08 4.27
C ASN A 537 -20.05 -19.08 3.16
N THR A 538 -20.02 -18.63 1.93
CA THR A 538 -20.21 -19.49 0.78
C THR A 538 -18.95 -20.34 0.53
N VAL A 539 -19.07 -21.64 0.67
CA VAL A 539 -18.04 -22.61 0.30
C VAL A 539 -18.20 -22.96 -1.17
N PHE A 540 -17.14 -22.72 -1.95
CA PHE A 540 -17.05 -23.03 -3.39
C PHE A 540 -16.21 -24.29 -3.60
N PRO A 541 -16.81 -25.50 -3.54
CA PRO A 541 -16.08 -26.75 -3.55
C PRO A 541 -15.81 -27.21 -5.00
N MET A 542 -14.66 -26.89 -5.52
CA MET A 542 -14.21 -27.27 -6.86
C MET A 542 -13.89 -28.78 -6.90
N TYR A 543 -14.62 -29.54 -7.66
CA TYR A 543 -14.37 -30.99 -7.82
C TYR A 543 -13.20 -31.27 -8.77
N CYS A 544 -12.81 -30.30 -9.60
CA CYS A 544 -11.59 -30.38 -10.38
C CYS A 544 -10.95 -28.98 -10.59
N VAL A 545 -9.63 -28.97 -10.77
CA VAL A 545 -8.84 -27.79 -11.14
C VAL A 545 -8.18 -28.05 -12.48
N LYS A 546 -8.24 -27.06 -13.38
CA LYS A 546 -7.68 -27.13 -14.72
C LYS A 546 -6.57 -26.09 -14.89
N ILE A 547 -5.54 -26.47 -15.62
CA ILE A 547 -4.48 -25.57 -16.09
C ILE A 547 -4.64 -25.46 -17.60
N GLU A 548 -4.77 -24.24 -18.12
CA GLU A 548 -5.13 -23.97 -19.49
C GLU A 548 -4.23 -22.88 -20.10
N ASP A 549 -3.57 -23.23 -21.20
CA ASP A 549 -2.86 -22.29 -22.07
C ASP A 549 -3.84 -21.55 -23.01
N GLU A 550 -3.51 -20.34 -23.41
CA GLU A 550 -4.34 -19.50 -24.28
C GLU A 550 -4.63 -20.21 -25.63
N THR A 551 -3.63 -20.91 -26.18
CA THR A 551 -3.64 -21.47 -27.55
C THR A 551 -3.85 -22.96 -27.58
N GLU A 552 -3.22 -23.71 -26.68
CA GLU A 552 -3.24 -25.18 -26.66
C GLU A 552 -4.48 -25.75 -25.93
N GLY A 553 -5.13 -24.92 -25.10
CA GLY A 553 -6.27 -25.33 -24.30
C GLY A 553 -5.86 -25.99 -22.99
N VAL A 554 -6.67 -26.91 -22.48
CA VAL A 554 -6.42 -27.55 -21.18
C VAL A 554 -5.17 -28.45 -21.23
N LEU A 555 -4.14 -28.06 -20.51
CA LEU A 555 -2.87 -28.79 -20.40
C LEU A 555 -2.95 -29.89 -19.34
N LYS A 556 -3.59 -29.58 -18.22
CA LYS A 556 -3.68 -30.50 -17.06
C LYS A 556 -5.01 -30.36 -16.35
N THR A 557 -5.50 -31.50 -15.84
CA THR A 557 -6.66 -31.54 -14.96
C THR A 557 -6.29 -32.28 -13.69
N TYR A 558 -6.53 -31.66 -12.55
CA TYR A 558 -6.42 -32.24 -11.21
C TYR A 558 -7.83 -32.60 -10.73
N GLN A 559 -8.06 -33.86 -10.39
CA GLN A 559 -9.32 -34.34 -9.85
C GLN A 559 -9.05 -35.58 -9.01
N GLN A 560 -9.67 -35.66 -7.84
CA GLN A 560 -9.63 -36.84 -6.96
C GLN A 560 -11.05 -37.19 -6.50
N GLU A 561 -11.32 -38.46 -6.32
CA GLU A 561 -12.64 -38.93 -5.89
C GLU A 561 -12.92 -38.50 -4.45
N ASN A 562 -14.08 -37.87 -4.20
CA ASN A 562 -14.55 -37.32 -2.91
C ASN A 562 -13.66 -36.23 -2.30
N VAL A 563 -12.72 -35.70 -3.06
CA VAL A 563 -11.89 -34.55 -2.64
C VAL A 563 -12.31 -33.31 -3.43
N TYR A 564 -12.47 -32.22 -2.73
CA TYR A 564 -12.81 -30.92 -3.30
C TYR A 564 -11.73 -29.92 -2.96
N ILE A 565 -11.58 -28.87 -3.77
CA ILE A 565 -10.64 -27.80 -3.61
C ILE A 565 -11.44 -26.53 -3.29
N THR A 566 -11.07 -25.82 -2.23
CA THR A 566 -11.71 -24.55 -1.84
C THR A 566 -10.86 -23.33 -2.17
N GLY A 567 -9.59 -23.53 -2.49
CA GLY A 567 -8.67 -22.48 -2.87
C GLY A 567 -7.33 -23.02 -3.36
N GLY A 568 -6.48 -22.12 -3.81
CA GLY A 568 -5.11 -22.47 -4.19
C GLY A 568 -4.18 -21.29 -4.06
N LYS A 569 -2.95 -21.55 -3.62
CA LYS A 569 -1.87 -20.57 -3.61
C LYS A 569 -0.88 -20.94 -4.71
N VAL A 570 -0.70 -20.03 -5.65
CA VAL A 570 0.26 -20.18 -6.74
C VAL A 570 1.57 -19.49 -6.35
N SER A 571 2.67 -20.15 -6.59
CA SER A 571 4.02 -19.59 -6.53
C SER A 571 4.77 -20.01 -7.79
N GLU A 572 5.95 -19.40 -8.05
CA GLU A 572 6.70 -19.54 -9.31
C GLU A 572 6.71 -20.97 -9.90
N ASN A 573 6.88 -21.99 -9.05
CA ASN A 573 7.06 -23.37 -9.49
C ASN A 573 6.03 -24.36 -8.93
N GLN A 574 5.03 -23.90 -8.18
CA GLN A 574 4.06 -24.81 -7.56
C GLN A 574 2.70 -24.17 -7.32
N ILE A 575 1.67 -25.01 -7.36
CA ILE A 575 0.33 -24.68 -6.92
C ILE A 575 0.06 -25.51 -5.66
N ILE A 576 -0.20 -24.86 -4.54
CA ILE A 576 -0.68 -25.52 -3.32
C ILE A 576 -2.19 -25.44 -3.34
N LEU A 577 -2.87 -26.60 -3.26
CA LEU A 577 -4.31 -26.71 -3.31
C LEU A 577 -4.85 -26.97 -1.91
N SER A 578 -5.71 -26.08 -1.41
CA SER A 578 -6.45 -26.28 -0.16
C SER A 578 -7.59 -27.26 -0.40
N ARG A 579 -7.57 -28.39 0.30
CA ARG A 579 -8.45 -29.52 0.05
C ARG A 579 -9.44 -29.75 1.18
N VAL A 580 -10.64 -30.21 0.81
CA VAL A 580 -11.71 -30.59 1.74
C VAL A 580 -12.38 -31.89 1.30
N GLU A 581 -12.96 -32.59 2.25
CA GLU A 581 -13.85 -33.73 2.01
C GLU A 581 -15.26 -33.42 2.51
N LYS A 582 -16.29 -33.93 1.82
CA LYS A 582 -17.68 -33.72 2.22
C LYS A 582 -18.07 -34.73 3.31
N GLY A 583 -18.45 -34.21 4.49
CA GLY A 583 -18.90 -35.00 5.61
C GLY A 583 -20.31 -35.63 5.39
N GLU A 584 -20.70 -36.57 6.26
CA GLU A 584 -22.04 -37.17 6.23
C GLU A 584 -23.16 -36.15 6.55
N ASP A 585 -22.82 -35.06 7.24
CA ASP A 585 -23.70 -33.93 7.56
C ASP A 585 -23.90 -32.98 6.38
N GLY A 586 -23.16 -33.16 5.28
CA GLY A 586 -23.21 -32.33 4.08
C GLY A 586 -22.25 -31.16 4.06
N PHE A 587 -21.55 -30.89 5.15
CA PHE A 587 -20.51 -29.84 5.25
C PHE A 587 -19.16 -30.35 4.82
N TYR A 588 -18.26 -29.40 4.50
CA TYR A 588 -16.89 -29.70 4.06
C TYR A 588 -15.92 -29.60 5.23
N GLN A 589 -15.02 -30.58 5.34
CA GLN A 589 -13.97 -30.61 6.38
C GLN A 589 -12.59 -30.53 5.73
N GLU A 590 -11.72 -29.74 6.28
CA GLU A 590 -10.34 -29.60 5.78
C GLU A 590 -9.56 -30.90 5.89
N ILE A 591 -8.80 -31.20 4.86
CA ILE A 591 -7.82 -32.29 4.81
C ILE A 591 -6.46 -31.73 4.37
N LYS A 592 -5.43 -32.55 4.47
CA LYS A 592 -4.07 -32.12 4.10
C LYS A 592 -4.01 -31.57 2.67
N ASP A 593 -3.38 -30.42 2.50
CA ASP A 593 -3.12 -29.80 1.20
C ASP A 593 -2.35 -30.72 0.25
N ASP A 594 -2.54 -30.52 -1.05
CA ASP A 594 -1.77 -31.18 -2.12
C ASP A 594 -1.08 -30.11 -2.99
N GLN A 595 -0.11 -30.56 -3.76
CA GLN A 595 0.67 -29.64 -4.60
C GLN A 595 0.83 -30.14 -6.03
N ILE A 596 0.80 -29.21 -6.98
CA ILE A 596 1.15 -29.43 -8.37
C ILE A 596 2.46 -28.69 -8.62
N MET A 597 3.47 -29.43 -9.09
CA MET A 597 4.78 -28.85 -9.44
C MET A 597 4.83 -28.55 -10.95
N ASN A 598 5.38 -27.40 -11.30
CA ASN A 598 5.81 -27.09 -12.66
C ASN A 598 7.20 -27.67 -12.90
N GLY A 599 7.37 -28.36 -14.02
CA GLY A 599 8.67 -28.93 -14.44
C GLY A 599 9.44 -28.03 -15.38
N GLU A 600 8.92 -26.89 -15.78
CA GLU A 600 9.62 -25.96 -16.65
C GLU A 600 10.58 -25.09 -15.83
N THR A 601 11.82 -25.01 -16.28
CA THR A 601 12.77 -24.02 -15.79
C THR A 601 12.54 -22.72 -16.54
N GLU A 602 12.34 -21.61 -15.80
CA GLU A 602 12.35 -20.28 -16.42
C GLU A 602 13.62 -20.06 -17.25
N LEU A 603 13.47 -19.28 -18.32
CA LEU A 603 14.63 -18.82 -19.09
C LEU A 603 15.46 -17.93 -18.16
N ASP A 604 16.70 -18.38 -17.87
CA ASP A 604 17.65 -17.64 -17.03
C ASP A 604 17.78 -16.20 -17.53
N SER A 605 17.44 -15.24 -16.69
CA SER A 605 17.73 -13.83 -16.91
C SER A 605 19.23 -13.67 -17.14
N LYS A 606 19.62 -12.85 -18.12
CA LYS A 606 21.02 -12.63 -18.49
C LYS A 606 21.73 -11.66 -17.56
N ASN A 607 20.95 -10.80 -16.94
CA ASN A 607 21.40 -9.88 -15.90
C ASN A 607 20.58 -10.16 -14.64
N THR A 608 21.24 -10.39 -13.51
CA THR A 608 20.58 -10.87 -12.29
C THR A 608 20.94 -10.04 -11.09
N ILE A 609 20.01 -9.94 -10.13
CA ILE A 609 20.31 -9.41 -8.81
C ILE A 609 20.99 -10.51 -7.99
N GLU A 610 22.08 -10.17 -7.38
CA GLU A 610 22.86 -11.07 -6.53
C GLU A 610 23.23 -10.38 -5.22
N THR A 611 23.56 -11.17 -4.23
CA THR A 611 24.09 -10.66 -2.96
C THR A 611 25.54 -11.11 -2.77
N ALA A 612 26.35 -10.21 -2.22
CA ALA A 612 27.74 -10.48 -1.81
C ALA A 612 27.88 -10.23 -0.32
N VAL A 613 28.60 -11.12 0.37
CA VAL A 613 28.86 -10.96 1.81
C VAL A 613 30.25 -10.41 2.04
N THR A 614 30.38 -9.38 2.86
CA THR A 614 31.62 -8.75 3.26
C THR A 614 31.77 -8.78 4.77
N GLU A 615 33.01 -8.67 5.29
CA GLU A 615 33.25 -8.65 6.73
C GLU A 615 32.70 -7.41 7.44
N LYS A 616 32.73 -6.26 6.78
CA LYS A 616 32.35 -4.96 7.36
C LYS A 616 30.89 -4.59 7.11
N TYR A 617 30.45 -4.73 5.87
CA TYR A 617 29.11 -4.28 5.44
C TYR A 617 28.08 -5.41 5.44
N GLU A 618 28.49 -6.63 5.79
CA GLU A 618 27.66 -7.82 5.76
C GLU A 618 27.14 -8.07 4.33
N LYS A 619 25.86 -8.27 4.13
CA LYS A 619 25.22 -8.52 2.83
C LYS A 619 25.13 -7.21 2.02
N LEU A 620 25.66 -7.24 0.80
CA LEU A 620 25.53 -6.16 -0.19
C LEU A 620 24.78 -6.67 -1.41
N THR A 621 23.97 -5.83 -2.01
CA THR A 621 23.24 -6.12 -3.25
C THR A 621 24.04 -5.62 -4.46
N GLN A 622 24.05 -6.40 -5.54
CA GLN A 622 24.76 -6.10 -6.78
C GLN A 622 23.98 -6.65 -7.99
N ILE A 623 24.17 -6.03 -9.15
CA ILE A 623 23.67 -6.54 -10.43
C ILE A 623 24.80 -7.27 -11.13
N ALA A 624 24.63 -8.56 -11.40
CA ALA A 624 25.52 -9.33 -12.25
C ALA A 624 25.16 -9.11 -13.74
N VAL A 625 26.07 -8.57 -14.50
CA VAL A 625 25.86 -8.21 -15.91
C VAL A 625 26.47 -9.27 -16.82
N MET A 626 25.80 -9.57 -17.92
CA MET A 626 26.20 -10.62 -18.88
C MET A 626 27.62 -10.44 -19.46
N LYS A 627 28.16 -9.23 -19.49
CA LYS A 627 29.51 -8.90 -19.99
C LYS A 627 30.27 -8.02 -19.00
N ALA A 628 31.61 -8.10 -19.06
CA ALA A 628 32.45 -7.23 -18.24
C ALA A 628 32.25 -5.76 -18.58
N ILE A 629 32.16 -4.94 -17.55
CA ILE A 629 31.96 -3.49 -17.62
C ILE A 629 33.34 -2.82 -17.74
N ASN A 630 33.48 -1.88 -18.66
CA ASN A 630 34.66 -1.04 -18.76
C ASN A 630 34.38 0.34 -18.13
N ALA A 631 34.57 0.43 -16.82
CA ALA A 631 34.31 1.65 -16.07
C ALA A 631 35.07 2.87 -16.64
N ALA A 632 36.32 2.69 -17.11
CA ALA A 632 37.13 3.78 -17.63
C ALA A 632 36.60 4.42 -18.93
N THR A 633 35.77 3.71 -19.69
CA THR A 633 35.18 4.20 -20.96
C THR A 633 33.67 4.33 -20.89
N MET A 634 33.08 4.12 -19.73
CA MET A 634 31.65 4.26 -19.55
C MET A 634 31.20 5.70 -19.77
N LYS A 635 30.12 5.84 -20.53
CA LYS A 635 29.47 7.12 -20.73
C LYS A 635 28.30 7.21 -19.75
N GLN A 636 28.32 8.27 -18.97
CA GLN A 636 27.20 8.60 -18.07
C GLN A 636 26.35 9.66 -18.72
N LEU A 637 25.06 9.47 -18.72
CA LEU A 637 24.08 10.31 -19.38
C LEU A 637 22.98 10.70 -18.40
N THR A 638 22.53 11.95 -18.51
CA THR A 638 21.28 12.43 -17.91
C THR A 638 20.44 12.96 -19.05
N PRO A 639 19.31 12.34 -19.40
CA PRO A 639 18.42 12.80 -20.45
C PRO A 639 17.76 14.11 -20.06
N ARG A 640 17.37 14.88 -21.07
CA ARG A 640 16.57 16.09 -20.89
C ARG A 640 15.11 15.80 -21.18
N GLU A 641 14.21 16.47 -20.50
CA GLU A 641 12.78 16.35 -20.68
C GLU A 641 12.34 17.05 -21.96
N VAL A 642 11.49 16.40 -22.75
CA VAL A 642 10.93 16.99 -23.97
C VAL A 642 9.83 17.99 -23.59
N LEU A 643 9.95 19.23 -24.08
CA LEU A 643 8.90 20.24 -23.94
C LEU A 643 7.68 19.85 -24.77
N PHE A 644 6.51 20.01 -24.20
CA PHE A 644 5.24 19.87 -24.90
C PHE A 644 4.32 21.06 -24.61
N GLU A 645 3.42 21.34 -25.55
CA GLU A 645 2.38 22.36 -25.38
C GLU A 645 1.05 21.72 -25.03
N GLY A 646 0.29 22.36 -24.15
CA GLY A 646 -1.02 21.89 -23.69
C GLY A 646 -0.94 20.81 -22.61
N GLU A 647 -2.11 20.32 -22.18
CA GLU A 647 -2.23 19.28 -21.17
C GLU A 647 -2.19 17.89 -21.81
N ARG A 648 -1.52 16.96 -21.14
CA ARG A 648 -1.46 15.54 -21.53
C ARG A 648 -2.30 14.65 -20.62
N ASN A 649 -3.30 15.24 -19.98
CA ASN A 649 -4.13 14.60 -18.97
C ASN A 649 -5.15 13.64 -19.58
N VAL A 650 -5.31 12.49 -18.96
CA VAL A 650 -6.40 11.53 -19.21
C VAL A 650 -7.17 11.34 -17.91
N ALA A 651 -8.43 11.70 -17.89
CA ALA A 651 -9.30 11.46 -16.74
C ALA A 651 -9.94 10.07 -16.83
N LEU A 652 -9.87 9.32 -15.74
CA LEU A 652 -10.61 8.07 -15.62
C LEU A 652 -12.06 8.35 -15.22
N SER A 653 -12.98 7.60 -15.82
CA SER A 653 -14.40 7.63 -15.42
C SER A 653 -14.60 6.66 -14.25
N VAL A 654 -14.33 7.10 -13.04
CA VAL A 654 -14.51 6.27 -11.84
C VAL A 654 -15.99 6.25 -11.45
N PRO A 655 -16.62 5.08 -11.20
CA PRO A 655 -17.97 5.00 -10.69
C PRO A 655 -18.12 5.71 -9.35
N LYS A 656 -19.25 6.38 -9.14
CA LYS A 656 -19.52 7.04 -7.86
C LYS A 656 -19.83 6.05 -6.73
N GLU A 657 -20.40 4.90 -7.07
CA GLU A 657 -20.71 3.82 -6.14
C GLU A 657 -19.73 2.70 -6.39
N GLN A 658 -18.92 2.39 -5.41
CA GLN A 658 -18.07 1.20 -5.37
C GLN A 658 -18.55 0.32 -4.22
N PRO A 659 -18.35 -1.03 -4.26
CA PRO A 659 -18.59 -1.87 -3.10
C PRO A 659 -17.71 -1.39 -1.94
N GLY A 660 -18.25 -1.45 -0.73
CA GLY A 660 -17.52 -1.06 0.48
C GLY A 660 -16.14 -1.72 0.54
N ARG A 661 -15.13 -0.95 0.90
CA ARG A 661 -13.76 -1.39 0.95
C ARG A 661 -13.18 -1.21 2.34
N TYR A 662 -12.32 -2.14 2.70
CA TYR A 662 -11.58 -2.14 3.94
C TYR A 662 -10.08 -2.06 3.62
N TYR A 663 -9.46 -0.99 4.08
CA TYR A 663 -8.02 -0.76 3.90
C TYR A 663 -7.27 -1.24 5.14
N VAL A 664 -6.32 -2.13 4.94
CA VAL A 664 -5.45 -2.63 5.99
C VAL A 664 -4.16 -1.83 5.98
N TYR A 665 -3.96 -1.02 7.01
CA TYR A 665 -2.74 -0.24 7.17
C TYR A 665 -1.77 -0.96 8.10
N GLY A 666 -0.54 -1.12 7.64
CA GLY A 666 0.59 -1.64 8.39
C GLY A 666 1.65 -0.57 8.66
N LYS A 667 2.90 -1.00 8.73
CA LYS A 667 4.05 -0.12 9.00
C LYS A 667 4.45 0.75 7.78
N ASP A 668 4.25 0.24 6.57
CA ASP A 668 4.66 0.89 5.34
C ASP A 668 3.50 1.60 4.60
N GLY A 669 2.32 1.68 5.21
CA GLY A 669 1.11 2.27 4.66
C GLY A 669 0.02 1.22 4.41
N ILE A 670 -0.68 1.28 3.27
CA ILE A 670 -1.67 0.27 2.89
C ILE A 670 -0.93 -1.02 2.51
N GLU A 671 -1.26 -2.12 3.19
CA GLU A 671 -0.67 -3.44 2.95
C GLU A 671 -1.59 -4.34 2.13
N ASP A 672 -2.90 -4.14 2.25
CA ASP A 672 -3.93 -4.91 1.54
C ASP A 672 -5.27 -4.16 1.50
N ILE A 673 -6.09 -4.48 0.53
CA ILE A 673 -7.45 -3.94 0.35
C ILE A 673 -8.42 -5.11 0.23
N PHE A 674 -9.46 -5.11 1.05
CA PHE A 674 -10.48 -6.17 1.07
C PHE A 674 -11.88 -5.60 0.86
N THR A 675 -12.80 -6.45 0.40
CA THR A 675 -14.24 -6.15 0.32
C THR A 675 -15.03 -6.83 1.43
N ASN A 676 -14.35 -7.63 2.28
CA ASN A 676 -14.95 -8.31 3.43
C ASN A 676 -14.16 -8.01 4.71
N GLU A 677 -14.88 -7.89 5.81
CA GLU A 677 -14.36 -7.46 7.11
C GLU A 677 -13.46 -8.51 7.77
N ASN A 678 -13.87 -9.77 7.70
CA ASN A 678 -13.15 -10.85 8.37
C ASN A 678 -11.75 -11.06 7.83
N SER A 679 -11.57 -10.99 6.50
CA SER A 679 -10.23 -11.06 5.88
C SER A 679 -9.40 -9.84 6.26
N ALA A 680 -9.99 -8.64 6.22
CA ALA A 680 -9.31 -7.41 6.59
C ALA A 680 -8.84 -7.44 8.06
N VAL A 681 -9.71 -7.84 8.99
CA VAL A 681 -9.39 -7.92 10.43
C VAL A 681 -8.34 -9.00 10.69
N SER A 682 -8.46 -10.17 10.06
CA SER A 682 -7.47 -11.26 10.21
C SER A 682 -6.10 -10.85 9.68
N ARG A 683 -6.05 -10.17 8.53
CA ARG A 683 -4.82 -9.64 7.98
C ARG A 683 -4.20 -8.58 8.89
N ALA A 684 -4.97 -7.60 9.31
CA ALA A 684 -4.51 -6.55 10.22
C ALA A 684 -4.02 -7.13 11.56
N GLU A 685 -4.68 -8.17 12.09
CA GLU A 685 -4.23 -8.86 13.29
C GLU A 685 -2.84 -9.48 13.10
N SER A 686 -2.61 -10.14 11.97
CA SER A 686 -1.34 -10.82 11.66
C SER A 686 -0.16 -9.87 11.55
N ILE A 687 -0.36 -8.67 10.99
CA ILE A 687 0.69 -7.65 10.82
C ILE A 687 0.72 -6.60 11.93
N SER A 688 -0.13 -6.74 12.94
CA SER A 688 -0.31 -5.74 14.01
C SER A 688 -0.75 -4.36 13.51
N GLY A 689 -1.53 -4.34 12.44
CA GLY A 689 -2.03 -3.15 11.76
C GLY A 689 -3.39 -2.66 12.26
N VAL A 690 -4.05 -1.87 11.41
CA VAL A 690 -5.40 -1.33 11.61
C VAL A 690 -6.25 -1.55 10.36
N VAL A 691 -7.58 -1.66 10.54
CA VAL A 691 -8.55 -1.71 9.45
C VAL A 691 -9.36 -0.42 9.44
N ILE A 692 -9.43 0.21 8.28
CA ILE A 692 -10.14 1.45 8.04
C ILE A 692 -11.19 1.20 6.95
N ASN A 693 -12.37 1.78 7.08
CA ASN A 693 -13.34 1.81 6.00
C ASN A 693 -13.06 2.97 5.00
N GLU A 694 -13.82 3.06 3.94
CA GLU A 694 -13.65 4.09 2.90
C GLU A 694 -13.84 5.53 3.40
N ASP A 695 -14.57 5.73 4.49
CA ASP A 695 -14.80 7.03 5.13
C ASP A 695 -13.67 7.45 6.09
N GLY A 696 -12.65 6.61 6.27
CA GLY A 696 -11.51 6.86 7.13
C GLY A 696 -11.71 6.48 8.61
N TYR A 697 -12.82 5.81 8.97
CA TYR A 697 -13.10 5.38 10.32
C TYR A 697 -12.51 4.01 10.63
N TYR A 698 -12.10 3.82 11.90
CA TYR A 698 -11.56 2.54 12.34
C TYR A 698 -12.63 1.47 12.42
N VAL A 699 -12.47 0.42 11.63
CA VAL A 699 -13.22 -0.83 11.77
C VAL A 699 -12.57 -1.70 12.84
N TRP A 700 -11.24 -1.75 12.88
CA TRP A 700 -10.49 -2.52 13.86
C TRP A 700 -9.07 -1.98 14.08
N SER A 701 -8.53 -2.16 15.28
CA SER A 701 -7.11 -1.85 15.53
C SER A 701 -6.49 -2.77 16.56
N LYS A 702 -5.23 -3.14 16.37
CA LYS A 702 -4.46 -3.94 17.34
C LYS A 702 -3.99 -3.08 18.51
N GLY A 703 -4.20 -3.56 19.73
CA GLY A 703 -3.77 -2.87 20.96
C GLY A 703 -4.82 -1.93 21.50
N ASN A 704 -4.44 -1.06 22.45
CA ASN A 704 -5.32 -0.12 23.16
C ASN A 704 -6.50 -0.75 23.90
N ARG A 705 -6.45 -2.07 24.18
CA ARG A 705 -7.46 -2.80 24.92
C ARG A 705 -7.23 -2.64 26.42
N SER A 706 -8.29 -2.31 27.15
CA SER A 706 -8.30 -2.29 28.60
C SER A 706 -7.97 -3.68 29.18
N PRO A 707 -7.41 -3.79 30.39
CA PRO A 707 -7.18 -5.10 31.03
C PRO A 707 -8.47 -5.90 31.29
N LYS A 708 -9.59 -5.19 31.37
CA LYS A 708 -10.92 -5.77 31.56
C LYS A 708 -11.99 -4.83 31.07
N ASN A 709 -13.06 -5.37 30.53
CA ASN A 709 -14.31 -4.68 30.26
C ASN A 709 -15.50 -5.63 30.43
N GLN A 710 -16.67 -5.10 30.78
CA GLN A 710 -17.93 -5.85 30.80
C GLN A 710 -19.11 -4.91 30.60
N ILE A 711 -19.96 -5.24 29.64
CA ILE A 711 -21.19 -4.52 29.30
C ILE A 711 -22.25 -4.85 30.38
N MET A 712 -22.26 -4.04 31.42
CA MET A 712 -23.12 -4.29 32.58
C MET A 712 -24.62 -4.10 32.32
N ALA A 713 -24.97 -3.43 31.23
CA ALA A 713 -26.37 -3.20 30.84
C ALA A 713 -27.04 -4.49 30.33
N ILE A 714 -26.26 -5.45 29.79
CA ILE A 714 -26.78 -6.73 29.31
C ILE A 714 -26.89 -7.71 30.51
N GLN A 715 -28.13 -8.17 30.79
CA GLN A 715 -28.45 -9.12 31.83
C GLN A 715 -28.75 -10.49 31.21
N GLY A 716 -28.75 -11.54 32.05
CA GLY A 716 -29.14 -12.88 31.64
C GLY A 716 -30.56 -12.94 31.09
N GLN A 717 -30.72 -13.43 29.87
CA GLN A 717 -32.00 -13.65 29.20
C GLN A 717 -32.15 -15.14 28.92
N MET A 718 -33.32 -15.71 29.20
CA MET A 718 -33.55 -17.14 29.03
C MET A 718 -34.36 -17.40 27.77
N MET A 719 -33.96 -18.39 26.97
CA MET A 719 -34.76 -18.89 25.84
C MET A 719 -36.07 -19.52 26.34
N SER A 720 -37.02 -19.65 25.45
CA SER A 720 -38.34 -20.28 25.69
C SER A 720 -38.76 -21.16 24.55
N GLU A 721 -39.88 -21.91 24.74
CA GLU A 721 -40.47 -22.67 23.60
C GLU A 721 -40.84 -21.79 22.39
N GLU A 722 -41.03 -20.49 22.63
CA GLU A 722 -41.40 -19.54 21.61
C GLU A 722 -40.20 -18.80 21.02
N LYS A 723 -38.99 -18.81 21.67
CA LYS A 723 -37.82 -18.02 21.33
C LYS A 723 -36.55 -18.84 21.60
N ASP A 724 -35.84 -19.23 20.54
CA ASP A 724 -34.56 -19.91 20.63
C ASP A 724 -33.41 -18.99 21.09
N SER A 725 -32.23 -19.56 21.30
CA SER A 725 -31.07 -18.83 21.79
C SER A 725 -30.61 -17.72 20.84
N LEU A 726 -30.66 -17.95 19.51
CA LEU A 726 -30.27 -16.98 18.50
C LEU A 726 -31.21 -15.77 18.50
N ALA A 727 -32.53 -15.98 18.51
CA ALA A 727 -33.51 -14.91 18.56
C ALA A 727 -33.41 -14.08 19.88
N VAL A 728 -33.09 -14.74 21.00
CA VAL A 728 -32.86 -14.05 22.30
C VAL A 728 -31.61 -13.19 22.23
N CYS A 729 -30.50 -13.69 21.65
CA CYS A 729 -29.27 -12.92 21.49
C CYS A 729 -29.49 -11.69 20.60
N LEU A 730 -30.13 -11.85 19.44
CA LEU A 730 -30.43 -10.74 18.52
C LEU A 730 -31.31 -9.68 19.17
N ASP A 731 -32.40 -10.09 19.80
CA ASP A 731 -33.29 -9.15 20.51
C ASP A 731 -32.52 -8.39 21.61
N THR A 732 -31.62 -9.08 22.32
CA THR A 732 -30.80 -8.45 23.39
C THR A 732 -29.82 -7.43 22.80
N MET A 733 -29.22 -7.69 21.64
CA MET A 733 -28.36 -6.73 20.96
C MET A 733 -29.14 -5.50 20.49
N LEU A 734 -30.31 -5.71 19.91
CA LEU A 734 -31.19 -4.63 19.44
C LEU A 734 -31.72 -3.79 20.62
N GLU A 735 -32.18 -4.45 21.70
CA GLU A 735 -32.64 -3.76 22.92
C GLU A 735 -31.53 -2.93 23.58
N TYR A 736 -30.29 -3.41 23.53
CA TYR A 736 -29.13 -2.68 24.04
C TYR A 736 -28.90 -1.35 23.30
N GLU A 737 -29.19 -1.29 22.02
CA GLU A 737 -29.18 -0.04 21.20
C GLU A 737 -30.55 0.68 21.22
N GLY A 738 -31.50 0.26 22.07
CA GLY A 738 -32.79 0.90 22.24
C GLY A 738 -33.86 0.53 21.20
N VAL A 739 -33.63 -0.51 20.42
CA VAL A 739 -34.52 -0.99 19.37
C VAL A 739 -35.25 -2.27 19.81
N ILE A 740 -36.57 -2.29 19.71
CA ILE A 740 -37.41 -3.44 20.04
C ILE A 740 -37.90 -4.07 18.75
N ARG A 741 -37.50 -5.32 18.52
CA ARG A 741 -37.89 -6.16 17.37
C ARG A 741 -38.26 -7.54 17.83
N ASN A 742 -38.82 -8.34 16.92
CA ASN A 742 -39.09 -9.77 17.12
C ASN A 742 -38.25 -10.58 16.14
N SER A 743 -37.01 -10.81 16.50
CA SER A 743 -36.02 -11.48 15.63
C SER A 743 -36.43 -12.89 15.26
N LYS A 744 -37.16 -13.62 16.13
CA LYS A 744 -37.70 -14.94 15.80
C LYS A 744 -38.64 -14.89 14.59
N TYR A 745 -39.55 -13.90 14.54
CA TYR A 745 -40.47 -13.77 13.41
C TYR A 745 -39.71 -13.43 12.11
N MET A 746 -38.70 -12.58 12.18
CA MET A 746 -37.85 -12.19 11.06
C MET A 746 -37.04 -13.39 10.53
N LEU A 747 -36.38 -14.14 11.42
CA LEU A 747 -35.68 -15.38 11.08
C LEU A 747 -36.64 -16.42 10.43
N ALA A 748 -37.85 -16.58 10.98
CA ALA A 748 -38.86 -17.50 10.44
C ALA A 748 -39.40 -17.05 9.07
N SER A 749 -39.33 -15.75 8.73
CA SER A 749 -39.66 -15.21 7.41
C SER A 749 -38.51 -15.36 6.38
N GLY A 750 -37.36 -15.85 6.82
CA GLY A 750 -36.19 -16.12 5.97
C GLY A 750 -35.19 -14.99 5.91
N GLU A 751 -35.26 -14.00 6.83
CA GLU A 751 -34.27 -12.96 6.96
C GLU A 751 -32.98 -13.49 7.60
N SER A 752 -31.83 -13.02 7.13
CA SER A 752 -30.51 -13.36 7.71
C SER A 752 -30.25 -12.59 9.01
N VAL A 753 -29.31 -13.08 9.81
CA VAL A 753 -28.83 -12.38 11.01
C VAL A 753 -28.31 -10.98 10.68
N LEU A 754 -27.54 -10.88 9.60
CA LEU A 754 -26.97 -9.61 9.13
C LEU A 754 -28.09 -8.63 8.75
N SER A 755 -29.05 -9.08 7.93
CA SER A 755 -30.18 -8.23 7.49
C SER A 755 -31.02 -7.72 8.68
N ILE A 756 -31.25 -8.57 9.69
CA ILE A 756 -32.00 -8.18 10.91
C ILE A 756 -31.28 -7.08 11.68
N LEU A 757 -29.95 -7.18 11.80
CA LEU A 757 -29.14 -6.17 12.47
C LEU A 757 -29.03 -4.87 11.64
N GLU A 758 -28.82 -4.96 10.32
CA GLU A 758 -28.74 -3.80 9.42
C GLU A 758 -30.07 -3.01 9.39
N GLU A 759 -31.20 -3.70 9.28
CA GLU A 759 -32.52 -3.04 9.30
C GLU A 759 -32.88 -2.51 10.71
N GLY A 760 -32.39 -3.18 11.75
CA GLY A 760 -32.63 -2.79 13.13
C GLY A 760 -31.79 -1.60 13.58
N LEU A 761 -30.59 -1.47 13.10
CA LEU A 761 -29.56 -0.52 13.54
C LEU A 761 -29.04 0.32 12.36
N PRO A 762 -29.83 1.26 11.82
CA PRO A 762 -29.48 1.99 10.60
C PRO A 762 -28.25 2.93 10.76
N ASP A 763 -27.88 3.27 12.00
CA ASP A 763 -26.76 4.17 12.30
C ASP A 763 -25.45 3.42 12.64
N VAL A 764 -25.40 2.10 12.40
CA VAL A 764 -24.21 1.28 12.63
C VAL A 764 -23.82 0.55 11.35
N GLN A 765 -22.56 0.14 11.29
CA GLN A 765 -22.08 -0.81 10.29
C GLN A 765 -22.04 -2.20 10.92
N VAL A 766 -22.80 -3.16 10.40
CA VAL A 766 -22.77 -4.55 10.82
C VAL A 766 -21.55 -5.23 10.24
N LEU A 767 -20.89 -6.08 11.03
CA LEU A 767 -19.65 -6.76 10.66
C LEU A 767 -19.79 -8.28 10.82
N GLU A 768 -19.47 -9.01 9.76
CA GLU A 768 -19.31 -10.45 9.77
C GLU A 768 -17.82 -10.78 9.99
N LEU A 769 -17.51 -11.40 11.13
CA LEU A 769 -16.15 -11.67 11.57
C LEU A 769 -15.87 -13.17 11.70
N ALA A 770 -16.53 -13.98 10.86
CA ALA A 770 -16.33 -15.42 10.84
C ALA A 770 -14.86 -15.78 10.55
N GLY A 771 -14.32 -16.72 11.35
CA GLY A 771 -12.92 -17.14 11.24
C GLY A 771 -11.89 -16.22 11.94
N CYS A 772 -12.28 -15.03 12.38
CA CYS A 772 -11.41 -14.17 13.18
C CYS A 772 -11.09 -14.80 14.55
N SER A 773 -9.97 -14.39 15.14
CA SER A 773 -9.59 -14.88 16.48
C SER A 773 -10.47 -14.28 17.58
N LEU A 774 -10.59 -14.98 18.72
CA LEU A 774 -11.22 -14.42 19.92
C LEU A 774 -10.54 -13.09 20.31
N ASP A 775 -9.22 -13.00 20.21
CA ASP A 775 -8.47 -11.79 20.55
C ASP A 775 -8.87 -10.59 19.68
N ALA A 776 -9.12 -10.82 18.40
CA ALA A 776 -9.58 -9.80 17.48
C ALA A 776 -10.97 -9.27 17.86
N VAL A 777 -11.93 -10.13 18.17
CA VAL A 777 -13.30 -9.69 18.46
C VAL A 777 -13.46 -9.05 19.85
N LEU A 778 -12.54 -9.29 20.78
CA LEU A 778 -12.51 -8.56 22.07
C LEU A 778 -12.26 -7.05 21.90
N TYR A 779 -11.80 -6.60 20.75
CA TYR A 779 -11.72 -5.18 20.38
C TYR A 779 -13.10 -4.50 20.47
N TYR A 780 -14.16 -5.15 20.00
CA TYR A 780 -15.52 -4.60 20.01
C TYR A 780 -16.10 -4.61 21.44
N VAL A 781 -15.89 -5.69 22.16
CA VAL A 781 -16.31 -5.78 23.57
C VAL A 781 -15.63 -4.68 24.42
N ASN A 782 -14.37 -4.33 24.10
CA ASN A 782 -13.67 -3.23 24.76
C ASN A 782 -14.30 -1.84 24.48
N LYS A 783 -15.05 -1.73 23.38
CA LYS A 783 -15.80 -0.53 22.99
C LYS A 783 -17.27 -0.55 23.44
N ASP A 784 -17.61 -1.40 24.39
CA ASP A 784 -18.97 -1.63 24.88
C ASP A 784 -19.96 -2.07 23.77
N ILE A 785 -19.47 -2.88 22.82
CA ILE A 785 -20.26 -3.46 21.75
C ILE A 785 -20.33 -4.99 21.95
N PRO A 786 -21.53 -5.58 22.09
CA PRO A 786 -21.67 -7.02 22.24
C PRO A 786 -21.34 -7.78 20.96
N VAL A 787 -20.77 -8.98 21.09
CA VAL A 787 -20.46 -9.85 19.96
C VAL A 787 -21.35 -11.09 20.04
N LEU A 788 -22.13 -11.33 18.99
CA LEU A 788 -22.89 -12.56 18.80
C LEU A 788 -21.93 -13.67 18.40
N VAL A 789 -22.02 -14.80 19.09
CA VAL A 789 -21.26 -16.01 18.77
C VAL A 789 -22.25 -17.10 18.40
N MET A 790 -22.21 -17.53 17.15
CA MET A 790 -23.07 -18.62 16.66
C MET A 790 -22.34 -19.95 16.75
N MET A 791 -23.06 -20.99 17.15
CA MET A 791 -22.55 -22.36 17.29
C MET A 791 -22.98 -23.22 16.11
N ARG A 792 -22.24 -24.29 15.85
CA ARG A 792 -22.55 -25.23 14.76
C ARG A 792 -23.92 -25.88 14.84
N ASP A 793 -24.48 -26.03 16.02
CA ASP A 793 -25.82 -26.60 16.24
C ASP A 793 -26.96 -25.56 16.07
N GLY A 794 -26.61 -24.31 15.66
CA GLY A 794 -27.54 -23.21 15.48
C GLY A 794 -27.89 -22.47 16.78
N SER A 795 -27.35 -22.89 17.92
CA SER A 795 -27.46 -22.10 19.16
C SER A 795 -26.55 -20.88 19.11
N ALA A 796 -26.80 -19.91 20.00
CA ALA A 796 -26.00 -18.69 20.08
C ALA A 796 -25.81 -18.21 21.50
N VAL A 797 -24.71 -17.47 21.73
CA VAL A 797 -24.41 -16.76 22.97
C VAL A 797 -23.93 -15.34 22.67
N LEU A 798 -23.99 -14.43 23.63
CA LEU A 798 -23.39 -13.10 23.53
C LEU A 798 -22.12 -12.99 24.36
N LEU A 799 -21.02 -12.63 23.71
CA LEU A 799 -19.79 -12.25 24.35
C LEU A 799 -19.90 -10.78 24.75
N ILE A 800 -19.94 -10.52 26.07
CA ILE A 800 -20.25 -9.19 26.64
C ILE A 800 -19.19 -8.66 27.59
N GLY A 801 -18.08 -9.39 27.77
CA GLY A 801 -17.01 -8.90 28.63
C GLY A 801 -15.78 -9.80 28.63
N PHE A 802 -14.72 -9.29 29.19
CA PHE A 802 -13.45 -10.00 29.36
C PHE A 802 -12.60 -9.42 30.49
N ASN A 803 -11.64 -10.20 30.94
CA ASN A 803 -10.46 -9.77 31.68
C ASN A 803 -9.26 -10.63 31.23
N GLU A 804 -8.10 -10.47 31.84
CA GLU A 804 -6.88 -11.21 31.46
C GLU A 804 -7.03 -12.75 31.50
N MET A 805 -7.93 -13.27 32.35
CA MET A 805 -8.08 -14.70 32.60
C MET A 805 -9.36 -15.30 32.02
N ASN A 806 -10.37 -14.48 31.72
CA ASN A 806 -11.71 -14.96 31.40
C ASN A 806 -12.40 -14.07 30.39
N THR A 807 -13.30 -14.66 29.62
CA THR A 807 -14.41 -14.00 28.94
C THR A 807 -15.66 -13.97 29.84
N VAL A 808 -16.61 -13.09 29.50
CA VAL A 808 -17.95 -13.04 30.14
C VAL A 808 -18.99 -13.26 29.06
N VAL A 809 -19.81 -14.27 29.21
CA VAL A 809 -20.79 -14.73 28.24
C VAL A 809 -22.18 -14.69 28.80
N MET A 810 -23.15 -14.17 28.05
CA MET A 810 -24.57 -14.33 28.30
C MET A 810 -25.06 -15.54 27.48
N ASN A 811 -25.59 -16.57 28.20
CA ASN A 811 -26.05 -17.78 27.54
C ASN A 811 -27.57 -17.91 27.74
N PRO A 812 -28.39 -17.84 26.69
CA PRO A 812 -29.83 -17.96 26.74
C PRO A 812 -30.33 -19.36 27.20
N GLU A 813 -29.58 -20.42 27.00
CA GLU A 813 -29.98 -21.77 27.47
C GLU A 813 -30.03 -21.84 28.97
N THR A 814 -29.13 -21.17 29.67
CA THR A 814 -29.09 -21.15 31.13
C THR A 814 -29.75 -19.88 31.71
N GLY A 815 -30.05 -18.89 30.87
CA GLY A 815 -30.57 -17.60 31.29
C GLY A 815 -29.62 -16.80 32.19
N THR A 816 -28.32 -17.08 32.11
CA THR A 816 -27.30 -16.50 33.03
C THR A 816 -26.16 -15.83 32.29
N VAL A 817 -25.52 -14.93 33.02
CA VAL A 817 -24.21 -14.35 32.62
C VAL A 817 -23.15 -14.99 33.52
N TYR A 818 -22.13 -15.57 32.88
CA TYR A 818 -21.05 -16.25 33.62
C TYR A 818 -19.69 -16.06 32.95
N LYS A 819 -18.64 -16.40 33.69
CA LYS A 819 -17.25 -16.33 33.20
C LYS A 819 -16.80 -17.68 32.69
N VAL A 820 -16.09 -17.67 31.56
CA VAL A 820 -15.42 -18.83 30.99
C VAL A 820 -13.91 -18.53 30.92
N GLY A 821 -13.05 -19.52 31.20
CA GLY A 821 -11.61 -19.33 31.07
C GLY A 821 -11.23 -18.86 29.67
N MET A 822 -10.24 -17.97 29.56
CA MET A 822 -9.87 -17.38 28.26
C MET A 822 -9.48 -18.48 27.25
N ASN A 823 -8.68 -19.46 27.68
CA ASN A 823 -8.28 -20.59 26.82
C ASN A 823 -9.46 -21.51 26.49
N ASP A 824 -10.33 -21.77 27.47
CA ASP A 824 -11.53 -22.61 27.27
C ASP A 824 -12.49 -21.93 26.29
N SER A 825 -12.62 -20.61 26.35
CA SER A 825 -13.44 -19.85 25.41
C SER A 825 -12.84 -19.89 24.00
N LYS A 826 -11.51 -19.79 23.89
CA LYS A 826 -10.83 -19.90 22.60
C LYS A 826 -11.07 -21.25 21.96
N GLU A 827 -10.84 -22.34 22.69
CA GLU A 827 -11.09 -23.69 22.22
C GLU A 827 -12.57 -23.91 21.87
N TRP A 828 -13.48 -23.44 22.73
CA TRP A 828 -14.93 -23.56 22.50
C TRP A 828 -15.39 -22.87 21.22
N PHE A 829 -14.92 -21.62 20.97
CA PHE A 829 -15.32 -20.88 19.77
C PHE A 829 -14.62 -21.40 18.51
N GLU A 830 -13.36 -21.81 18.59
CA GLU A 830 -12.63 -22.45 17.49
C GLU A 830 -13.27 -23.76 17.05
N GLU A 831 -13.71 -24.60 17.97
CA GLU A 831 -14.46 -25.84 17.67
C GLU A 831 -15.79 -25.56 16.97
N ASN A 832 -16.36 -24.36 17.17
CA ASN A 832 -17.61 -23.91 16.52
C ASN A 832 -17.36 -23.01 15.29
N GLY A 833 -16.11 -22.88 14.82
CA GLY A 833 -15.77 -22.16 13.58
C GLY A 833 -15.57 -20.65 13.75
N ASN A 834 -15.45 -20.14 15.01
CA ASN A 834 -15.28 -18.71 15.28
C ASN A 834 -16.31 -17.82 14.56
N CYS A 835 -17.59 -18.23 14.58
CA CYS A 835 -18.64 -17.49 13.91
C CYS A 835 -19.09 -16.28 14.73
N PHE A 836 -18.44 -15.15 14.53
CA PHE A 836 -18.70 -13.91 15.25
C PHE A 836 -19.43 -12.91 14.34
N ILE A 837 -20.47 -12.26 14.89
CA ILE A 837 -21.17 -11.14 14.25
C ILE A 837 -21.27 -9.99 15.25
N THR A 838 -20.99 -8.80 14.83
CA THR A 838 -21.05 -7.59 15.66
C THR A 838 -21.34 -6.36 14.81
N TYR A 839 -21.13 -5.17 15.34
CA TYR A 839 -21.27 -3.91 14.62
C TYR A 839 -20.29 -2.86 15.15
N ILE A 840 -20.13 -1.80 14.39
CA ILE A 840 -19.47 -0.58 14.85
C ILE A 840 -20.46 0.59 14.73
N ARG A 841 -20.37 1.53 15.65
CA ARG A 841 -21.13 2.79 15.57
C ARG A 841 -20.38 3.73 14.64
N ASN A 842 -21.08 4.29 13.66
CA ASN A 842 -20.54 5.36 12.82
C ASN A 842 -20.43 6.61 13.72
N GLU A 843 -19.33 6.78 14.41
CA GLU A 843 -19.02 7.96 15.21
C GLU A 843 -18.66 9.11 14.23
N GLY A 844 -19.69 9.84 13.74
CA GLY A 844 -19.60 11.00 12.86
C GLY A 844 -19.53 12.32 13.60
#